data_353e14d378c63400cd8a7cea00c89f4f
#
_entry.id   353e14d378c63400cd8a7cea00c89f4f
#
_cell.length_a   1.000
_cell.length_b   1.000
_cell.length_c   1.000
_cell.angle_alpha   90.00
_cell.angle_beta   90.00
_cell.angle_gamma   90.00
#
_symmetry.space_group_name_H-M   'P 1'
#
loop_
_entity.id
_entity.type
_entity.pdbx_description
1 polymer ?
#
loop_
_entity_poly.entity_id
_entity_poly.type
_entity_poly.pdbx_seq_one_letter_code
_entity_poly.pdbx_strand_id
1 'polypeptide(L)'
;MRITALLALVFLVIGFSFGQEQYGNIRGVVVEKDGAPLPGVTITLSSEKFSPRAMASTASGNFRFINIPPGIWQLKCELPGFKTYIQRNLDIRVGNNFDLRIVLDIAALEEEVTVKAVSPIVDTKKVGISTNVTQEMLQEIPSARDPWVILQQIPGIQMAYENVGGNFSGQQNGFISKGSPISEAMWNMDGISITDLAALASPFYYDFDSFEEMDIVTGGQDASIQTGGVSLNFITRRGGNRFQGMARFFFSNHDLQSDNRTPELIGLGYSGNRINQITDYGFQFGGPIVKDKAWFWLGYGVQDIRNIVITGFPDNTLLKNFNAKLNLNLFRNNRMELSLINPGKTKNGRFAGPTVPPECTENQNPLSNFYIKLEDEHVFSSNLLLSLKLAYHKNGFELKPQGGMDVQAGYDVVTGMNSGTNQFFSTKRPGYSVNLDGNYFRENFLGGNHELKFGVEYRLEKNLEYTKCPQDVWKYYWNGEPFAAEVDREGNSETQGQRLSFYLNDSNVKGRLTLNLAVRLDIEKSVVNESRIQASEIAPEILPALTINAFDPGFTFYTFSPRLGFTFDLTGDGKTMLRGNLARYGSQLGSYAASHVSPGQLSYAGYYWSDANGDGRVSKNELLGYPYEGLLWFSGFDPWNPTTLESPNAIDKNLKSPFTDEFLLGLEREVFTDFSIAAMFILRRNHRTYFYPLYDKATNKVFTQADYIGPYSQTITSDGRTYNIEYWTLDTYRPAGKIMTNRPDYYENYTSLEITATKRLSRRWMMNASFSYQIQTAHFGKNGFDDPTNIKILDGARLLAEGWWGSSDWMAKMSFLYQLPWGFNVSWFANVRQGFMFPEQVVVQTPERADVGLGADVYIYTARPGEKRLPLHYGLDISLTKDFRFKGYGMLTLVVDAFNVLNLGIVQWRDTLATSPTYNQVQEILNPRVVRLGIKYHF
;
A
#
# COMPACT_ATOMS: atom_id res chain seq x y z
N MET A 1 -22.28 33.74 -16.53
CA MET A 1 -21.12 34.52 -15.97
C MET A 1 -20.24 33.72 -14.99
N ARG A 2 -20.76 32.97 -14.01
CA ARG A 2 -19.90 32.20 -13.09
C ARG A 2 -19.18 31.02 -13.75
N ILE A 3 -19.82 30.33 -14.69
CA ILE A 3 -19.24 29.20 -15.43
C ILE A 3 -18.20 29.70 -16.47
N THR A 4 -18.44 30.84 -17.13
CA THR A 4 -17.46 31.45 -18.05
C THR A 4 -16.25 32.02 -17.34
N ALA A 5 -16.41 32.56 -16.11
CA ALA A 5 -15.30 33.00 -15.29
C ALA A 5 -14.49 31.82 -14.72
N LEU A 6 -15.17 30.71 -14.37
CA LEU A 6 -14.51 29.45 -13.97
C LEU A 6 -13.76 28.81 -15.15
N LEU A 7 -14.36 28.79 -16.33
CA LEU A 7 -13.69 28.31 -17.56
C LEU A 7 -12.52 29.22 -17.95
N ALA A 8 -12.64 30.54 -17.81
CA ALA A 8 -11.54 31.46 -18.06
C ALA A 8 -10.42 31.34 -17.02
N LEU A 9 -10.75 31.10 -15.74
CA LEU A 9 -9.77 30.78 -14.70
C LEU A 9 -9.11 29.41 -14.96
N VAL A 10 -9.89 28.41 -15.41
CA VAL A 10 -9.39 27.11 -15.83
C VAL A 10 -8.50 27.27 -17.07
N PHE A 11 -8.86 28.09 -18.07
CA PHE A 11 -7.98 28.37 -19.22
C PHE A 11 -6.72 29.17 -18.87
N LEU A 12 -6.76 30.02 -17.85
CA LEU A 12 -5.56 30.73 -17.36
C LEU A 12 -4.63 29.80 -16.54
N VAL A 13 -5.17 28.72 -15.94
CA VAL A 13 -4.45 27.69 -15.16
C VAL A 13 -4.00 26.53 -16.04
N ILE A 14 -4.60 26.32 -17.22
CA ILE A 14 -4.26 25.24 -18.18
C ILE A 14 -2.81 25.36 -18.75
N GLY A 15 -2.05 26.38 -18.37
CA GLY A 15 -0.65 26.48 -18.80
C GLY A 15 0.34 25.51 -18.17
N PHE A 16 -0.05 24.66 -17.15
CA PHE A 16 1.01 24.02 -16.35
C PHE A 16 0.58 22.73 -15.63
N SER A 17 1.20 21.61 -15.92
CA SER A 17 0.83 20.27 -15.39
C SER A 17 1.96 19.21 -15.23
N PHE A 18 1.97 18.37 -14.16
CA PHE A 18 2.96 17.26 -13.91
C PHE A 18 2.48 15.98 -13.25
N GLY A 19 3.24 14.87 -13.44
CA GLY A 19 3.14 13.57 -12.84
C GLY A 19 4.32 13.15 -11.94
N GLN A 20 4.15 12.00 -11.28
CA GLN A 20 5.13 11.39 -10.41
C GLN A 20 6.42 11.02 -11.15
N GLU A 21 7.58 11.15 -10.48
CA GLU A 21 8.88 10.87 -11.07
C GLU A 21 9.03 9.37 -11.39
N GLN A 22 9.39 9.05 -12.61
CA GLN A 22 9.83 7.73 -13.07
C GLN A 22 11.23 7.79 -13.69
N TYR A 23 11.91 8.90 -13.53
CA TYR A 23 13.19 9.24 -14.13
C TYR A 23 14.10 9.92 -13.12
N GLY A 24 15.40 9.96 -13.43
CA GLY A 24 16.35 10.81 -12.73
C GLY A 24 16.68 12.07 -13.55
N ASN A 25 17.35 13.03 -12.92
CA ASN A 25 17.76 14.29 -13.55
C ASN A 25 19.23 14.56 -13.31
N ILE A 26 19.91 15.15 -14.30
CA ILE A 26 21.28 15.68 -14.17
C ILE A 26 21.24 17.14 -14.55
N ARG A 27 21.83 17.97 -13.74
CA ARG A 27 22.19 19.34 -14.06
C ARG A 27 23.63 19.61 -13.64
N GLY A 28 24.18 20.68 -14.11
CA GLY A 28 25.51 21.11 -13.66
C GLY A 28 25.93 22.40 -14.30
N VAL A 29 27.11 22.83 -13.88
CA VAL A 29 27.81 23.97 -14.46
C VAL A 29 29.15 23.52 -14.98
N VAL A 30 29.51 23.97 -16.18
CA VAL A 30 30.85 23.78 -16.76
C VAL A 30 31.62 25.09 -16.57
N VAL A 31 32.76 24.98 -15.94
CA VAL A 31 33.62 26.14 -15.60
C VAL A 31 35.08 25.88 -16.01
N GLU A 32 35.82 26.94 -16.17
CA GLU A 32 37.29 26.91 -16.27
C GLU A 32 37.92 26.71 -14.88
N LYS A 33 39.21 26.46 -14.82
CA LYS A 33 39.96 26.19 -13.59
C LYS A 33 39.92 27.37 -12.59
N ASP A 34 39.81 28.59 -13.08
CA ASP A 34 39.64 29.83 -12.28
C ASP A 34 38.19 30.02 -11.79
N GLY A 35 37.26 29.17 -12.24
CA GLY A 35 35.86 29.22 -11.89
C GLY A 35 34.99 30.01 -12.87
N ALA A 36 35.52 30.57 -13.94
CA ALA A 36 34.76 31.26 -14.97
C ALA A 36 33.81 30.29 -15.70
N PRO A 37 32.53 30.66 -15.95
CA PRO A 37 31.61 29.79 -16.66
C PRO A 37 32.02 29.64 -18.14
N LEU A 38 31.86 28.42 -18.67
CA LEU A 38 32.16 28.10 -20.07
C LEU A 38 30.87 27.92 -20.86
N PRO A 39 30.46 28.88 -21.70
CA PRO A 39 29.31 28.75 -22.61
C PRO A 39 29.67 27.92 -23.84
N GLY A 40 28.62 27.28 -24.42
CA GLY A 40 28.72 26.57 -25.70
C GLY A 40 29.47 25.23 -25.65
N VAL A 41 29.77 24.70 -24.45
CA VAL A 41 30.31 23.35 -24.29
C VAL A 41 29.26 22.35 -24.76
N THR A 42 29.66 21.46 -25.68
CA THR A 42 28.81 20.34 -26.09
C THR A 42 28.83 19.27 -25.01
N ILE A 43 27.67 19.02 -24.34
CA ILE A 43 27.51 17.98 -23.33
C ILE A 43 26.71 16.84 -23.94
N THR A 44 27.30 15.64 -24.00
CA THR A 44 26.64 14.42 -24.51
C THR A 44 26.46 13.43 -23.38
N LEU A 45 25.19 12.99 -23.14
CA LEU A 45 24.83 11.94 -22.23
C LEU A 45 24.51 10.69 -23.03
N SER A 46 25.23 9.59 -22.82
CA SER A 46 25.14 8.34 -23.57
C SER A 46 25.01 7.12 -22.65
N SER A 47 24.32 6.07 -23.10
CA SER A 47 24.19 4.78 -22.43
C SER A 47 24.26 3.66 -23.45
N GLU A 48 24.64 2.46 -23.03
CA GLU A 48 24.59 1.28 -23.89
C GLU A 48 23.13 0.85 -24.26
N LYS A 49 22.18 1.20 -23.39
CA LYS A 49 20.78 0.81 -23.54
C LYS A 49 19.95 1.83 -24.32
N PHE A 50 20.27 3.11 -24.23
CA PHE A 50 19.41 4.22 -24.69
C PHE A 50 20.12 5.10 -25.71
N SER A 51 19.33 5.80 -26.53
CA SER A 51 19.85 6.78 -27.47
C SER A 51 20.57 7.92 -26.76
N PRO A 52 21.70 8.43 -27.31
CA PRO A 52 22.42 9.54 -26.72
C PRO A 52 21.61 10.83 -26.78
N ARG A 53 21.79 11.69 -25.79
CA ARG A 53 21.23 13.04 -25.73
C ARG A 53 22.36 14.05 -25.69
N ALA A 54 22.24 15.16 -26.41
CA ALA A 54 23.24 16.20 -26.43
C ALA A 54 22.62 17.60 -26.28
N MET A 55 23.31 18.48 -25.61
CA MET A 55 22.99 19.91 -25.47
C MET A 55 24.23 20.74 -25.34
N ALA A 56 24.09 22.07 -25.53
CA ALA A 56 25.17 23.02 -25.26
C ALA A 56 24.97 23.70 -23.91
N SER A 57 26.06 24.05 -23.19
CA SER A 57 25.97 24.86 -21.97
C SER A 57 25.48 26.28 -22.30
N THR A 58 24.73 26.88 -21.35
CA THR A 58 24.19 28.25 -21.45
C THR A 58 25.29 29.31 -21.30
N ALA A 59 24.94 30.58 -21.42
CA ALA A 59 25.85 31.69 -21.20
C ALA A 59 26.48 31.70 -19.80
N SER A 60 25.79 31.14 -18.81
CA SER A 60 26.26 30.92 -17.42
C SER A 60 26.96 29.58 -17.20
N GLY A 61 27.31 28.85 -18.27
CA GLY A 61 27.93 27.53 -18.20
C GLY A 61 27.01 26.39 -17.77
N ASN A 62 25.71 26.64 -17.52
CA ASN A 62 24.78 25.63 -17.01
C ASN A 62 24.37 24.66 -18.10
N PHE A 63 24.10 23.41 -17.70
CA PHE A 63 23.48 22.37 -18.52
C PHE A 63 22.46 21.56 -17.72
N ARG A 64 21.52 20.90 -18.40
CA ARG A 64 20.47 20.12 -17.73
C ARG A 64 19.92 19.03 -18.63
N PHE A 65 19.95 17.79 -18.15
CA PHE A 65 19.23 16.66 -18.69
C PHE A 65 18.13 16.24 -17.72
N ILE A 66 16.91 16.22 -18.17
CA ILE A 66 15.73 15.84 -17.38
C ILE A 66 15.11 14.57 -17.92
N ASN A 67 14.37 13.87 -17.07
CA ASN A 67 13.69 12.62 -17.38
C ASN A 67 14.64 11.61 -18.04
N ILE A 68 15.73 11.31 -17.35
CA ILE A 68 16.71 10.33 -17.78
C ILE A 68 16.26 8.97 -17.24
N PRO A 69 16.08 7.96 -18.09
CA PRO A 69 15.78 6.60 -17.64
C PRO A 69 16.80 6.08 -16.64
N PRO A 70 16.37 5.34 -15.59
CA PRO A 70 17.30 4.71 -14.65
C PRO A 70 18.31 3.82 -15.37
N GLY A 71 19.53 3.77 -14.83
CA GLY A 71 20.61 2.95 -15.38
C GLY A 71 21.97 3.65 -15.39
N ILE A 72 22.94 2.98 -15.99
CA ILE A 72 24.33 3.47 -16.08
C ILE A 72 24.52 4.31 -17.33
N TRP A 73 25.00 5.54 -17.12
CA TRP A 73 25.23 6.53 -18.15
C TRP A 73 26.65 7.03 -18.15
N GLN A 74 27.07 7.65 -19.28
CA GLN A 74 28.31 8.36 -19.46
C GLN A 74 28.01 9.78 -19.90
N LEU A 75 28.66 10.76 -19.25
CA LEU A 75 28.62 12.16 -19.63
C LEU A 75 29.94 12.53 -20.31
N LYS A 76 29.88 13.19 -21.47
CA LYS A 76 31.04 13.70 -22.23
C LYS A 76 30.87 15.20 -22.44
N CYS A 77 31.89 16.01 -22.14
CA CYS A 77 31.90 17.44 -22.37
C CYS A 77 33.03 17.81 -23.31
N GLU A 78 32.73 18.57 -24.38
CA GLU A 78 33.64 18.95 -25.44
C GLU A 78 33.52 20.43 -25.76
N LEU A 79 34.68 21.12 -25.81
CA LEU A 79 34.79 22.49 -26.28
C LEU A 79 36.12 22.65 -27.02
N PRO A 80 36.13 23.20 -28.26
CA PRO A 80 37.40 23.44 -28.96
C PRO A 80 38.39 24.26 -28.11
N GLY A 81 39.64 23.78 -28.01
CA GLY A 81 40.69 24.41 -27.19
C GLY A 81 40.75 23.91 -25.74
N PHE A 82 39.83 23.03 -25.32
CA PHE A 82 39.83 22.43 -24.00
C PHE A 82 39.96 20.90 -24.09
N LYS A 83 40.51 20.29 -23.02
CA LYS A 83 40.56 18.82 -22.89
C LYS A 83 39.14 18.25 -22.79
N THR A 84 38.87 17.19 -23.56
CA THR A 84 37.61 16.46 -23.47
C THR A 84 37.45 15.84 -22.08
N TYR A 85 36.35 16.15 -21.38
CA TYR A 85 36.03 15.57 -20.08
C TYR A 85 35.05 14.41 -20.27
N ILE A 86 35.37 13.24 -19.71
CA ILE A 86 34.46 12.06 -19.74
C ILE A 86 34.26 11.57 -18.31
N GLN A 87 33.00 11.51 -17.91
CA GLN A 87 32.54 10.94 -16.65
C GLN A 87 31.79 9.66 -16.94
N ARG A 88 32.37 8.50 -16.59
CA ARG A 88 31.77 7.19 -16.82
C ARG A 88 31.06 6.68 -15.56
N ASN A 89 30.12 5.71 -15.74
CA ASN A 89 29.41 5.01 -14.67
C ASN A 89 28.56 5.93 -13.76
N LEU A 90 27.88 6.92 -14.38
CA LEU A 90 26.85 7.68 -13.70
C LEU A 90 25.65 6.77 -13.49
N ASP A 91 25.42 6.37 -12.25
CA ASP A 91 24.30 5.53 -11.85
C ASP A 91 23.07 6.41 -11.57
N ILE A 92 22.20 6.54 -12.56
CA ILE A 92 20.99 7.35 -12.47
C ILE A 92 19.84 6.49 -11.95
N ARG A 93 19.17 6.99 -10.94
CA ARG A 93 18.04 6.35 -10.25
C ARG A 93 16.80 7.22 -10.32
N VAL A 94 15.63 6.61 -10.16
CA VAL A 94 14.34 7.32 -10.09
C VAL A 94 14.37 8.34 -8.95
N GLY A 95 13.86 9.54 -9.21
CA GLY A 95 13.78 10.63 -8.26
C GLY A 95 15.11 11.24 -7.82
N ASN A 96 16.26 10.76 -8.34
CA ASN A 96 17.56 11.33 -8.02
C ASN A 96 17.88 12.55 -8.88
N ASN A 97 18.39 13.61 -8.24
CA ASN A 97 18.84 14.82 -8.89
C ASN A 97 20.33 14.99 -8.68
N PHE A 98 21.12 14.89 -9.76
CA PHE A 98 22.55 15.11 -9.71
C PHE A 98 22.88 16.56 -10.02
N ASP A 99 23.75 17.17 -9.19
CA ASP A 99 24.31 18.49 -9.41
C ASP A 99 25.82 18.36 -9.63
N LEU A 100 26.27 18.62 -10.87
CA LEU A 100 27.64 18.38 -11.29
C LEU A 100 28.36 19.69 -11.52
N ARG A 101 29.54 19.86 -10.91
CA ARG A 101 30.46 20.91 -11.25
C ARG A 101 31.60 20.33 -12.08
N ILE A 102 31.66 20.69 -13.36
CA ILE A 102 32.65 20.18 -14.32
C ILE A 102 33.65 21.26 -14.59
N VAL A 103 34.93 20.95 -14.36
CA VAL A 103 36.05 21.86 -14.65
C VAL A 103 36.76 21.38 -15.91
N LEU A 104 36.83 22.20 -16.96
CA LEU A 104 37.60 21.92 -18.15
C LEU A 104 38.96 22.63 -18.09
N ASP A 105 40.00 21.88 -18.40
CA ASP A 105 41.36 22.40 -18.56
C ASP A 105 41.66 22.75 -20.03
N ILE A 106 42.43 23.80 -20.28
CA ILE A 106 42.90 24.17 -21.62
C ILE A 106 43.78 23.03 -22.17
N ALA A 107 43.55 22.63 -23.41
CA ALA A 107 44.31 21.59 -24.09
C ALA A 107 45.45 22.22 -24.92
N ALA A 108 46.65 21.71 -24.77
CA ALA A 108 47.78 22.04 -25.70
C ALA A 108 47.71 21.19 -26.99
N LEU A 109 47.04 20.03 -26.95
CA LEU A 109 46.68 19.11 -28.03
C LEU A 109 45.35 18.41 -27.62
N GLU A 110 44.69 17.68 -28.54
CA GLU A 110 43.48 16.88 -28.21
C GLU A 110 43.80 15.81 -27.14
N GLU A 111 43.67 16.17 -25.87
CA GLU A 111 43.86 15.30 -24.74
C GLU A 111 42.50 14.99 -24.09
N GLU A 112 42.31 13.74 -23.67
CA GLU A 112 41.13 13.26 -22.98
C GLU A 112 41.40 13.08 -21.48
N VAL A 113 40.53 13.59 -20.63
CA VAL A 113 40.56 13.36 -19.18
C VAL A 113 39.37 12.49 -18.80
N THR A 114 39.67 11.20 -18.54
CA THR A 114 38.61 10.28 -18.03
C THR A 114 38.59 10.33 -16.51
N VAL A 115 37.43 10.74 -15.94
CA VAL A 115 37.17 10.73 -14.50
C VAL A 115 36.32 9.54 -14.16
N LYS A 116 36.76 8.72 -13.20
CA LYS A 116 35.84 7.73 -12.58
C LYS A 116 34.86 8.47 -11.70
N ALA A 117 33.63 8.57 -12.16
CA ALA A 117 32.58 9.23 -11.38
C ALA A 117 32.30 8.48 -10.07
N VAL A 118 32.22 9.25 -9.02
CA VAL A 118 31.48 8.87 -7.83
C VAL A 118 30.15 9.60 -7.94
N SER A 119 29.06 8.87 -8.21
CA SER A 119 27.72 9.46 -8.13
C SER A 119 27.47 9.87 -6.69
N PRO A 120 27.13 11.14 -6.39
CA PRO A 120 26.85 11.56 -5.02
C PRO A 120 25.80 10.63 -4.39
N ILE A 121 26.05 10.13 -3.17
CA ILE A 121 25.08 9.30 -2.45
C ILE A 121 24.04 10.17 -1.77
N VAL A 122 24.37 11.39 -1.42
CA VAL A 122 23.50 12.38 -0.78
C VAL A 122 22.85 13.26 -1.86
N ASP A 123 21.52 13.31 -1.88
CA ASP A 123 20.76 14.18 -2.78
C ASP A 123 20.65 15.59 -2.16
N THR A 124 21.10 16.61 -2.90
CA THR A 124 21.12 17.99 -2.42
C THR A 124 19.80 18.73 -2.53
N LYS A 125 18.76 18.13 -3.17
CA LYS A 125 17.46 18.76 -3.41
C LYS A 125 16.30 18.03 -2.74
N LYS A 126 16.43 16.72 -2.58
CA LYS A 126 15.37 15.87 -2.05
C LYS A 126 15.18 16.15 -0.56
N VAL A 127 13.98 16.62 -0.21
CA VAL A 127 13.60 16.90 1.19
C VAL A 127 13.10 15.62 1.87
N GLY A 128 12.41 14.77 1.11
CA GLY A 128 11.72 13.57 1.61
C GLY A 128 12.63 12.40 1.96
N ILE A 129 12.05 11.43 2.64
CA ILE A 129 12.67 10.15 2.99
C ILE A 129 12.23 9.11 1.96
N SER A 130 13.16 8.60 1.18
CA SER A 130 12.88 7.56 0.20
C SER A 130 13.94 6.48 0.20
N THR A 131 13.55 5.31 -0.23
CA THR A 131 14.42 4.17 -0.51
C THR A 131 14.19 3.72 -1.95
N ASN A 132 15.24 3.82 -2.77
CA ASN A 132 15.24 3.24 -4.10
C ASN A 132 15.70 1.78 -3.98
N VAL A 133 14.79 0.87 -4.24
CA VAL A 133 15.09 -0.56 -4.31
C VAL A 133 15.54 -0.88 -5.72
N THR A 134 16.84 -1.02 -5.87
CA THR A 134 17.49 -1.20 -7.18
C THR A 134 17.38 -2.62 -7.67
N GLN A 135 17.69 -2.84 -8.95
CA GLN A 135 17.71 -4.17 -9.54
C GLN A 135 18.65 -5.11 -8.78
N GLU A 136 19.83 -4.62 -8.33
CA GLU A 136 20.75 -5.43 -7.53
C GLU A 136 20.11 -5.87 -6.21
N MET A 137 19.41 -4.97 -5.52
CA MET A 137 18.70 -5.32 -4.29
C MET A 137 17.59 -6.35 -4.55
N LEU A 138 16.78 -6.13 -5.61
CA LEU A 138 15.70 -7.05 -5.99
C LEU A 138 16.23 -8.46 -6.34
N GLN A 139 17.40 -8.56 -6.93
CA GLN A 139 17.96 -9.83 -7.43
C GLN A 139 18.86 -10.56 -6.43
N GLU A 140 19.54 -9.85 -5.53
CA GLU A 140 20.61 -10.39 -4.70
C GLU A 140 20.23 -10.49 -3.19
N ILE A 141 19.38 -9.60 -2.67
CA ILE A 141 18.94 -9.69 -1.27
C ILE A 141 17.86 -10.78 -1.14
N PRO A 142 17.98 -11.69 -0.14
CA PRO A 142 16.97 -12.73 0.06
C PRO A 142 15.59 -12.10 0.24
N SER A 143 14.66 -12.52 -0.59
CA SER A 143 13.27 -12.11 -0.54
C SER A 143 12.38 -13.23 -1.06
N ALA A 144 11.11 -13.23 -0.67
CA ALA A 144 10.15 -14.20 -1.18
C ALA A 144 9.70 -13.90 -2.64
N ARG A 145 10.35 -12.94 -3.32
CA ARG A 145 10.05 -12.49 -4.68
C ARG A 145 8.62 -12.00 -4.83
N ASP A 146 8.21 -11.21 -3.85
CA ASP A 146 6.91 -10.57 -3.76
C ASP A 146 7.12 -9.08 -3.45
N PRO A 147 6.46 -8.13 -4.13
CA PRO A 147 6.64 -6.69 -3.88
C PRO A 147 6.35 -6.26 -2.44
N TRP A 148 5.41 -6.91 -1.74
CA TRP A 148 5.11 -6.61 -0.33
C TRP A 148 6.27 -6.99 0.60
N VAL A 149 7.03 -8.03 0.30
CA VAL A 149 8.22 -8.43 1.09
C VAL A 149 9.32 -7.37 1.02
N ILE A 150 9.38 -6.62 -0.07
CA ILE A 150 10.33 -5.50 -0.17
C ILE A 150 10.01 -4.43 0.87
N LEU A 151 8.72 -4.18 1.17
CA LEU A 151 8.33 -3.24 2.23
C LEU A 151 8.85 -3.66 3.60
N GLN A 152 8.98 -4.96 3.86
CA GLN A 152 9.57 -5.47 5.11
C GLN A 152 11.01 -4.98 5.31
N GLN A 153 11.76 -4.72 4.24
CA GLN A 153 13.15 -4.26 4.29
C GLN A 153 13.27 -2.73 4.44
N ILE A 154 12.17 -1.98 4.21
CA ILE A 154 12.19 -0.51 4.23
C ILE A 154 12.19 0.03 5.66
N PRO A 155 12.99 1.06 5.96
CA PRO A 155 12.97 1.74 7.26
C PRO A 155 11.60 2.28 7.64
N GLY A 156 11.22 2.12 8.92
CA GLY A 156 9.97 2.67 9.46
C GLY A 156 8.67 1.99 8.98
N ILE A 157 8.73 0.93 8.17
CA ILE A 157 7.56 0.13 7.78
C ILE A 157 7.45 -1.12 8.65
N GLN A 158 6.29 -1.37 9.23
CA GLN A 158 5.94 -2.60 9.98
C GLN A 158 4.92 -3.40 9.19
N MET A 159 5.23 -4.67 8.92
CA MET A 159 4.30 -5.60 8.26
C MET A 159 3.43 -6.31 9.30
N ALA A 160 2.17 -6.61 8.94
CA ALA A 160 1.28 -7.40 9.78
C ALA A 160 1.80 -8.84 9.95
N TYR A 161 2.21 -9.45 8.84
CA TYR A 161 2.72 -10.82 8.78
C TYR A 161 4.10 -10.87 8.15
N GLU A 162 4.96 -11.73 8.69
CA GLU A 162 6.27 -11.99 8.11
C GLU A 162 6.17 -13.06 7.01
N ASN A 163 6.73 -12.78 5.84
CA ASN A 163 6.73 -13.72 4.73
C ASN A 163 8.02 -14.55 4.74
N VAL A 164 7.94 -15.80 5.17
CA VAL A 164 9.07 -16.74 5.21
C VAL A 164 9.06 -17.59 3.95
N GLY A 165 10.04 -17.38 3.07
CA GLY A 165 10.24 -18.19 1.86
C GLY A 165 9.11 -18.18 0.83
N GLY A 166 8.11 -17.30 0.97
CA GLY A 166 6.99 -17.18 0.04
C GLY A 166 5.65 -17.67 0.59
N ASN A 167 5.57 -18.09 1.86
CA ASN A 167 4.34 -18.57 2.46
C ASN A 167 3.17 -17.58 2.39
N PHE A 168 3.46 -16.29 2.40
CA PHE A 168 2.45 -15.22 2.34
C PHE A 168 2.42 -14.48 1.00
N SER A 169 3.15 -14.95 -0.01
CA SER A 169 3.18 -14.33 -1.34
C SER A 169 1.83 -14.44 -2.04
N GLY A 170 1.50 -13.41 -2.82
CA GLY A 170 0.19 -13.29 -3.47
C GLY A 170 -0.94 -12.91 -2.51
N GLN A 171 -0.63 -12.42 -1.29
CA GLN A 171 -1.59 -11.81 -0.38
C GLN A 171 -1.27 -10.31 -0.24
N GLN A 172 -2.30 -9.50 0.01
CA GLN A 172 -2.11 -8.10 0.39
C GLN A 172 -1.79 -8.07 1.89
N ASN A 173 -0.50 -8.02 2.19
CA ASN A 173 -0.05 -7.94 3.57
C ASN A 173 -0.26 -6.53 4.11
N GLY A 174 -1.01 -6.39 5.20
CA GLY A 174 -1.20 -5.12 5.89
C GLY A 174 0.13 -4.55 6.38
N PHE A 175 0.26 -3.23 6.40
CA PHE A 175 1.41 -2.54 6.96
C PHE A 175 1.05 -1.18 7.51
N ILE A 176 1.89 -0.70 8.42
CA ILE A 176 1.87 0.66 8.94
C ILE A 176 3.21 1.31 8.63
N SER A 177 3.20 2.55 8.24
CA SER A 177 4.40 3.35 8.09
C SER A 177 4.21 4.73 8.70
N LYS A 178 5.08 5.07 9.66
CA LYS A 178 5.13 6.42 10.25
C LYS A 178 3.75 6.94 10.69
N GLY A 179 2.96 6.08 11.33
CA GLY A 179 1.62 6.40 11.82
C GLY A 179 0.52 6.43 10.76
N SER A 180 0.82 6.08 9.51
CA SER A 180 -0.18 6.01 8.44
C SER A 180 -0.49 4.55 8.11
N PRO A 181 -1.79 4.16 8.01
CA PRO A 181 -2.21 2.82 7.62
C PRO A 181 -2.04 2.58 6.12
N ILE A 182 -2.24 1.34 5.69
CA ILE A 182 -2.18 0.93 4.28
C ILE A 182 -3.20 1.70 3.40
N SER A 183 -4.34 2.08 3.95
CA SER A 183 -5.38 2.86 3.25
C SER A 183 -4.92 4.26 2.83
N GLU A 184 -3.84 4.77 3.44
CA GLU A 184 -3.19 6.02 3.04
C GLU A 184 -2.01 5.79 2.07
N ALA A 185 -1.74 4.54 1.66
CA ALA A 185 -0.68 4.26 0.71
C ALA A 185 -1.10 4.61 -0.73
N MET A 186 -0.19 5.21 -1.47
CA MET A 186 -0.34 5.50 -2.90
C MET A 186 0.44 4.47 -3.71
N TRP A 187 -0.29 3.69 -4.52
CA TRP A 187 0.29 2.68 -5.41
C TRP A 187 0.36 3.24 -6.82
N ASN A 188 1.56 3.28 -7.38
CA ASN A 188 1.78 3.86 -8.70
C ASN A 188 2.58 2.89 -9.57
N MET A 189 2.33 2.95 -10.87
CA MET A 189 3.06 2.18 -11.86
C MET A 189 3.48 3.07 -13.01
N ASP A 190 4.79 3.12 -13.27
CA ASP A 190 5.37 4.00 -14.27
C ASP A 190 4.79 5.43 -14.16
N GLY A 191 4.76 5.97 -12.92
CA GLY A 191 4.36 7.35 -12.63
C GLY A 191 2.88 7.69 -12.76
N ILE A 192 1.98 6.70 -12.82
CA ILE A 192 0.53 6.93 -12.76
C ILE A 192 -0.09 6.14 -11.62
N SER A 193 -1.03 6.74 -10.91
CA SER A 193 -1.68 6.08 -9.77
C SER A 193 -2.59 4.95 -10.23
N ILE A 194 -2.40 3.78 -9.60
CA ILE A 194 -3.20 2.57 -9.77
C ILE A 194 -3.92 2.17 -8.48
N THR A 195 -3.88 3.00 -7.42
CA THR A 195 -4.53 2.69 -6.14
C THR A 195 -6.00 2.38 -6.37
N ASP A 196 -6.46 1.24 -5.88
CA ASP A 196 -7.86 0.80 -5.93
C ASP A 196 -8.71 1.65 -4.98
N LEU A 197 -9.70 2.37 -5.47
CA LEU A 197 -10.55 3.24 -4.65
C LEU A 197 -11.53 2.47 -3.74
N ALA A 198 -11.77 1.18 -4.00
CA ALA A 198 -12.62 0.37 -3.13
C ALA A 198 -11.87 -0.14 -1.90
N ALA A 199 -10.62 -0.59 -2.07
CA ALA A 199 -9.81 -1.16 -1.00
C ALA A 199 -8.71 -0.21 -0.50
N LEU A 200 -8.48 0.94 -1.17
CA LEU A 200 -7.37 1.87 -0.91
C LEU A 200 -6.00 1.17 -0.81
N ALA A 201 -5.79 0.19 -1.69
CA ALA A 201 -4.61 -0.68 -1.70
C ALA A 201 -4.15 -0.97 -3.15
N SER A 202 -3.16 -1.84 -3.33
CA SER A 202 -2.75 -2.28 -4.66
C SER A 202 -3.86 -3.10 -5.34
N PRO A 203 -4.22 -2.81 -6.60
CA PRO A 203 -5.26 -3.56 -7.29
C PRO A 203 -4.77 -4.92 -7.80
N PHE A 204 -3.45 -5.14 -7.93
CA PHE A 204 -2.88 -6.26 -8.66
C PHE A 204 -1.79 -7.00 -7.89
N TYR A 205 -1.51 -8.23 -8.33
CA TYR A 205 -0.35 -9.02 -7.96
C TYR A 205 0.58 -9.09 -9.16
N TYR A 206 1.87 -8.84 -8.97
CA TYR A 206 2.83 -8.60 -10.05
C TYR A 206 3.86 -9.72 -10.13
N ASP A 207 4.40 -9.95 -11.32
CA ASP A 207 5.65 -10.69 -11.46
C ASP A 207 6.82 -9.82 -10.95
N PHE A 208 7.59 -10.36 -10.02
CA PHE A 208 8.67 -9.65 -9.33
C PHE A 208 9.76 -9.15 -10.29
N ASP A 209 10.08 -9.93 -11.32
CA ASP A 209 11.10 -9.54 -12.29
C ASP A 209 10.62 -8.53 -13.33
N SER A 210 9.34 -8.16 -13.33
CA SER A 210 8.81 -7.11 -14.20
C SER A 210 9.37 -5.72 -13.87
N PHE A 211 9.99 -5.55 -12.69
CA PHE A 211 10.47 -4.26 -12.23
C PHE A 211 11.95 -4.04 -12.50
N GLU A 212 12.30 -2.85 -12.95
CA GLU A 212 13.67 -2.35 -13.05
C GLU A 212 14.10 -1.72 -11.72
N GLU A 213 13.17 -1.00 -11.07
CA GLU A 213 13.39 -0.29 -9.82
C GLU A 213 12.06 -0.09 -9.10
N MET A 214 12.07 0.05 -7.77
CA MET A 214 10.94 0.51 -6.96
C MET A 214 11.37 1.73 -6.16
N ASP A 215 10.69 2.87 -6.34
CA ASP A 215 10.88 4.04 -5.48
C ASP A 215 9.82 4.06 -4.40
N ILE A 216 10.26 4.04 -3.13
CA ILE A 216 9.40 3.95 -1.96
C ILE A 216 9.66 5.17 -1.09
N VAL A 217 8.70 6.10 -1.05
CA VAL A 217 8.77 7.33 -0.25
C VAL A 217 7.90 7.17 1.00
N THR A 218 8.48 7.43 2.17
CA THR A 218 7.81 7.23 3.46
C THR A 218 7.59 8.53 4.25
N GLY A 219 8.04 9.68 3.75
CA GLY A 219 7.82 11.00 4.36
C GLY A 219 8.38 12.11 3.49
N GLY A 220 7.92 13.35 3.68
CA GLY A 220 8.32 14.48 2.87
C GLY A 220 7.92 14.34 1.41
N GLN A 221 6.72 13.84 1.13
CA GLN A 221 6.18 13.63 -0.22
C GLN A 221 6.14 14.92 -1.01
N ASP A 222 6.43 14.87 -2.32
CA ASP A 222 6.25 16.03 -3.20
C ASP A 222 4.76 16.29 -3.53
N ALA A 223 4.47 17.41 -4.20
CA ALA A 223 3.08 17.83 -4.44
C ALA A 223 2.30 16.90 -5.40
N SER A 224 2.96 16.04 -6.17
CA SER A 224 2.28 15.07 -7.03
C SER A 224 1.55 13.99 -6.23
N ILE A 225 1.98 13.74 -4.98
CA ILE A 225 1.41 12.73 -4.09
C ILE A 225 0.36 13.37 -3.18
N GLN A 226 -0.85 12.77 -3.10
CA GLN A 226 -1.95 13.29 -2.29
C GLN A 226 -1.70 13.07 -0.80
N THR A 227 -1.41 11.82 -0.40
CA THR A 227 -1.42 11.39 1.00
C THR A 227 -0.06 11.51 1.70
N GLY A 228 -0.08 11.49 3.03
CA GLY A 228 1.12 11.38 3.87
C GLY A 228 1.61 9.95 4.11
N GLY A 229 0.90 8.95 3.59
CA GLY A 229 1.27 7.53 3.71
C GLY A 229 2.48 7.14 2.85
N VAL A 230 2.68 5.83 2.68
CA VAL A 230 3.73 5.33 1.80
C VAL A 230 3.35 5.58 0.34
N SER A 231 4.26 6.15 -0.44
CA SER A 231 4.12 6.18 -1.89
C SER A 231 5.06 5.15 -2.51
N LEU A 232 4.48 4.19 -3.23
CA LEU A 232 5.21 3.16 -3.96
C LEU A 232 5.10 3.46 -5.46
N ASN A 233 6.22 3.54 -6.14
CA ASN A 233 6.24 3.67 -7.59
C ASN A 233 7.04 2.51 -8.20
N PHE A 234 6.34 1.63 -8.88
CA PHE A 234 6.90 0.47 -9.58
C PHE A 234 7.32 0.90 -10.99
N ILE A 235 8.62 0.85 -11.26
CA ILE A 235 9.16 1.15 -12.59
C ILE A 235 9.35 -0.16 -13.32
N THR A 236 8.54 -0.38 -14.37
CA THR A 236 8.60 -1.60 -15.15
C THR A 236 9.76 -1.59 -16.14
N ARG A 237 10.30 -2.77 -16.44
CA ARG A 237 11.42 -2.93 -17.38
C ARG A 237 11.07 -2.45 -18.77
N ARG A 238 12.10 -1.99 -19.48
CA ARG A 238 11.99 -1.49 -20.87
C ARG A 238 13.06 -2.10 -21.76
N GLY A 239 12.78 -2.15 -23.06
CA GLY A 239 13.72 -2.57 -24.07
C GLY A 239 14.85 -1.54 -24.26
N GLY A 240 15.95 -1.98 -24.87
CA GLY A 240 17.11 -1.15 -25.20
C GLY A 240 17.69 -1.54 -26.54
N ASN A 241 18.87 -0.96 -26.91
CA ASN A 241 19.53 -1.19 -28.20
C ASN A 241 20.22 -2.56 -28.32
N ARG A 242 20.17 -3.39 -27.29
CA ARG A 242 20.64 -4.77 -27.30
C ARG A 242 19.49 -5.70 -26.89
N PHE A 243 19.46 -6.88 -27.50
CA PHE A 243 18.58 -7.95 -27.02
C PHE A 243 19.11 -8.45 -25.67
N GLN A 244 18.19 -8.56 -24.71
CA GLN A 244 18.47 -9.04 -23.36
C GLN A 244 17.29 -9.89 -22.92
N GLY A 245 17.57 -10.88 -22.11
CA GLY A 245 16.53 -11.72 -21.55
C GLY A 245 16.96 -12.38 -20.26
N MET A 246 15.97 -12.92 -19.58
CA MET A 246 16.18 -13.70 -18.37
C MET A 246 15.16 -14.84 -18.33
N ALA A 247 15.61 -16.02 -17.95
CA ALA A 247 14.73 -17.11 -17.53
C ALA A 247 15.07 -17.48 -16.08
N ARG A 248 14.05 -17.87 -15.32
CA ARG A 248 14.23 -18.27 -13.93
C ARG A 248 13.40 -19.49 -13.58
N PHE A 249 13.88 -20.24 -12.58
CA PHE A 249 13.14 -21.28 -11.90
C PHE A 249 13.58 -21.34 -10.44
N PHE A 250 12.63 -21.26 -9.52
CA PHE A 250 12.85 -21.43 -8.08
C PHE A 250 11.91 -22.50 -7.55
N PHE A 251 12.41 -23.25 -6.57
CA PHE A 251 11.68 -24.37 -5.99
C PHE A 251 11.96 -24.48 -4.50
N SER A 252 10.92 -24.73 -3.73
CA SER A 252 10.97 -25.21 -2.35
C SER A 252 9.80 -26.16 -2.08
N ASN A 253 9.99 -27.09 -1.15
CA ASN A 253 8.95 -28.02 -0.74
C ASN A 253 9.09 -28.38 0.74
N HIS A 254 8.23 -29.27 1.22
CA HIS A 254 8.21 -29.73 2.60
C HIS A 254 9.50 -30.45 3.04
N ASP A 255 10.25 -31.11 2.12
CA ASP A 255 11.53 -31.78 2.45
C ASP A 255 12.66 -30.77 2.70
N LEU A 256 12.54 -29.56 2.15
CA LEU A 256 13.49 -28.46 2.33
C LEU A 256 13.08 -27.54 3.50
N GLN A 257 12.18 -28.00 4.36
CA GLN A 257 11.64 -27.23 5.49
C GLN A 257 11.93 -27.95 6.81
N SER A 258 12.24 -27.18 7.84
CA SER A 258 12.41 -27.68 9.21
C SER A 258 11.06 -27.74 9.95
N ASP A 259 11.05 -28.30 11.14
CA ASP A 259 9.94 -28.22 12.10
C ASP A 259 10.30 -27.20 13.21
N ASN A 260 9.42 -26.25 13.49
CA ASN A 260 9.57 -25.27 14.56
C ASN A 260 8.34 -25.21 15.49
N ARG A 261 7.53 -26.29 15.50
CA ARG A 261 6.38 -26.37 16.42
C ARG A 261 6.82 -26.30 17.86
N THR A 262 6.13 -25.45 18.62
CA THR A 262 6.34 -25.33 20.07
C THR A 262 5.70 -26.51 20.81
N PRO A 263 6.12 -26.83 22.06
CA PRO A 263 5.43 -27.81 22.89
C PRO A 263 3.92 -27.55 23.04
N GLU A 264 3.52 -26.27 23.08
CA GLU A 264 2.13 -25.85 23.13
C GLU A 264 1.36 -26.33 21.88
N LEU A 265 1.88 -26.09 20.67
CA LEU A 265 1.25 -26.51 19.43
C LEU A 265 1.16 -28.03 19.30
N ILE A 266 2.19 -28.75 19.75
CA ILE A 266 2.20 -30.22 19.75
C ILE A 266 1.12 -30.73 20.73
N GLY A 267 1.00 -30.12 21.91
CA GLY A 267 -0.04 -30.44 22.89
C GLY A 267 -1.46 -30.21 22.38
N LEU A 268 -1.67 -29.21 21.54
CA LEU A 268 -2.95 -28.92 20.88
C LEU A 268 -3.24 -29.82 19.66
N GLY A 269 -2.28 -30.68 19.27
CA GLY A 269 -2.39 -31.54 18.08
C GLY A 269 -2.28 -30.79 16.75
N TYR A 270 -1.73 -29.58 16.74
CA TYR A 270 -1.58 -28.76 15.54
C TYR A 270 -0.42 -29.23 14.68
N SER A 271 -0.65 -29.23 13.35
CA SER A 271 0.36 -29.62 12.36
C SER A 271 1.45 -28.56 12.16
N GLY A 272 1.20 -27.32 12.62
CA GLY A 272 2.04 -26.16 12.34
C GLY A 272 1.84 -25.61 10.93
N ASN A 273 2.08 -24.32 10.74
CA ASN A 273 2.10 -23.68 9.43
C ASN A 273 3.29 -24.23 8.62
N ARG A 274 3.08 -24.56 7.35
CA ARG A 274 4.17 -25.04 6.49
C ARG A 274 3.91 -24.81 5.02
N ILE A 275 5.00 -24.71 4.26
CA ILE A 275 4.97 -24.74 2.81
C ILE A 275 4.91 -26.22 2.38
N ASN A 276 3.88 -26.58 1.61
CA ASN A 276 3.86 -27.89 0.96
C ASN A 276 4.78 -27.89 -0.27
N GLN A 277 4.60 -26.89 -1.15
CA GLN A 277 5.45 -26.66 -2.31
C GLN A 277 5.31 -25.24 -2.81
N ILE A 278 6.41 -24.59 -3.19
CA ILE A 278 6.39 -23.34 -3.97
C ILE A 278 7.24 -23.54 -5.22
N THR A 279 6.66 -23.19 -6.38
CA THR A 279 7.35 -23.16 -7.66
C THR A 279 7.18 -21.76 -8.27
N ASP A 280 8.29 -21.07 -8.56
CA ASP A 280 8.30 -19.78 -9.24
C ASP A 280 9.15 -19.88 -10.51
N TYR A 281 8.54 -19.67 -11.66
CA TYR A 281 9.24 -19.68 -12.93
C TYR A 281 8.74 -18.59 -13.87
N GLY A 282 9.61 -18.16 -14.77
CA GLY A 282 9.27 -17.14 -15.73
C GLY A 282 10.39 -16.82 -16.70
N PHE A 283 10.05 -16.04 -17.69
CA PHE A 283 11.00 -15.53 -18.65
C PHE A 283 10.69 -14.08 -18.99
N GLN A 284 11.73 -13.36 -19.38
CA GLN A 284 11.62 -12.00 -19.88
C GLN A 284 12.55 -11.80 -21.06
N PHE A 285 12.12 -11.00 -22.02
CA PHE A 285 12.87 -10.75 -23.24
C PHE A 285 12.56 -9.37 -23.79
N GLY A 286 13.58 -8.64 -24.21
CA GLY A 286 13.42 -7.34 -24.84
C GLY A 286 14.62 -6.94 -25.69
N GLY A 287 14.40 -5.90 -26.50
CA GLY A 287 15.43 -5.40 -27.39
C GLY A 287 14.89 -4.42 -28.40
N PRO A 288 15.70 -4.05 -29.42
CA PRO A 288 15.29 -3.10 -30.45
C PRO A 288 14.38 -3.78 -31.50
N ILE A 289 13.26 -3.14 -31.82
CA ILE A 289 12.53 -3.38 -33.08
C ILE A 289 13.24 -2.58 -34.18
N VAL A 290 13.52 -1.31 -33.90
CA VAL A 290 14.35 -0.44 -34.71
C VAL A 290 15.34 0.26 -33.78
N LYS A 291 16.63 0.04 -34.00
CA LYS A 291 17.66 0.63 -33.16
C LYS A 291 17.52 2.15 -33.09
N ASP A 292 17.68 2.71 -31.89
CA ASP A 292 17.53 4.12 -31.52
C ASP A 292 16.14 4.73 -31.71
N LYS A 293 15.11 3.93 -32.12
CA LYS A 293 13.76 4.44 -32.41
C LYS A 293 12.63 3.66 -31.74
N ALA A 294 12.73 2.33 -31.69
CA ALA A 294 11.64 1.51 -31.20
C ALA A 294 12.18 0.28 -30.47
N TRP A 295 11.68 0.04 -29.28
CA TRP A 295 12.09 -1.07 -28.42
C TRP A 295 10.89 -1.73 -27.79
N PHE A 296 11.02 -3.01 -27.49
CA PHE A 296 10.02 -3.78 -26.78
C PHE A 296 10.61 -4.49 -25.56
N TRP A 297 9.75 -4.81 -24.60
CA TRP A 297 10.00 -5.71 -23.50
C TRP A 297 8.77 -6.58 -23.27
N LEU A 298 8.97 -7.90 -23.11
CA LEU A 298 7.93 -8.88 -22.80
C LEU A 298 8.35 -9.68 -21.58
N GLY A 299 7.40 -10.02 -20.71
CA GLY A 299 7.62 -10.83 -19.55
C GLY A 299 6.42 -11.73 -19.25
N TYR A 300 6.70 -12.95 -18.78
CA TYR A 300 5.70 -13.86 -18.25
C TYR A 300 6.26 -14.57 -17.02
N GLY A 301 5.47 -14.59 -15.94
CA GLY A 301 5.83 -15.24 -14.69
C GLY A 301 4.67 -16.02 -14.10
N VAL A 302 5.01 -17.15 -13.47
CA VAL A 302 4.07 -18.00 -12.72
C VAL A 302 4.67 -18.30 -11.36
N GLN A 303 3.84 -18.13 -10.31
CA GLN A 303 4.17 -18.52 -8.96
C GLN A 303 3.03 -19.40 -8.42
N ASP A 304 3.32 -20.70 -8.20
CA ASP A 304 2.40 -21.68 -7.62
C ASP A 304 2.82 -21.91 -6.16
N ILE A 305 1.99 -21.45 -5.23
CA ILE A 305 2.22 -21.45 -3.79
C ILE A 305 1.21 -22.39 -3.16
N ARG A 306 1.68 -23.48 -2.58
CA ARG A 306 0.87 -24.48 -1.90
C ARG A 306 1.27 -24.54 -0.45
N ASN A 307 0.41 -24.01 0.42
CA ASN A 307 0.62 -23.97 1.86
C ASN A 307 -0.32 -24.92 2.58
N ILE A 308 0.06 -25.25 3.79
CA ILE A 308 -0.76 -25.94 4.79
C ILE A 308 -0.86 -25.00 5.98
N VAL A 309 -2.08 -24.67 6.39
CA VAL A 309 -2.31 -23.85 7.59
C VAL A 309 -2.11 -24.67 8.86
N ILE A 310 -2.08 -24.00 10.02
CA ILE A 310 -1.73 -24.59 11.32
C ILE A 310 -2.55 -25.87 11.69
N THR A 311 -3.78 -25.98 11.19
CA THR A 311 -4.66 -27.13 11.40
C THR A 311 -4.52 -28.23 10.37
N GLY A 312 -3.62 -28.08 9.37
CA GLY A 312 -3.40 -29.06 8.33
C GLY A 312 -4.21 -28.90 7.06
N PHE A 313 -5.05 -27.87 6.95
CA PHE A 313 -5.83 -27.58 5.75
C PHE A 313 -5.00 -26.87 4.67
N PRO A 314 -5.29 -27.11 3.38
CA PRO A 314 -4.58 -26.45 2.29
C PRO A 314 -5.03 -24.99 2.12
N ASP A 315 -4.07 -24.13 1.79
CA ASP A 315 -4.23 -22.74 1.35
C ASP A 315 -3.34 -22.50 0.13
N ASN A 316 -3.89 -22.61 -1.07
CA ASN A 316 -3.12 -22.62 -2.32
C ASN A 316 -3.38 -21.33 -3.11
N THR A 317 -2.30 -20.71 -3.59
CA THR A 317 -2.36 -19.50 -4.43
C THR A 317 -1.58 -19.72 -5.73
N LEU A 318 -2.20 -19.41 -6.87
CA LEU A 318 -1.57 -19.42 -8.18
C LEU A 318 -1.60 -18.02 -8.79
N LEU A 319 -0.41 -17.47 -9.03
CA LEU A 319 -0.24 -16.19 -9.73
C LEU A 319 0.26 -16.46 -11.15
N LYS A 320 -0.35 -15.77 -12.14
CA LYS A 320 0.07 -15.78 -13.55
C LYS A 320 0.08 -14.35 -14.04
N ASN A 321 1.23 -13.87 -14.44
CA ASN A 321 1.41 -12.48 -14.84
C ASN A 321 2.05 -12.39 -16.22
N PHE A 322 1.44 -11.58 -17.09
CA PHE A 322 2.01 -11.19 -18.37
C PHE A 322 2.22 -9.68 -18.37
N ASN A 323 3.35 -9.23 -18.88
CA ASN A 323 3.64 -7.82 -19.09
C ASN A 323 4.27 -7.59 -20.46
N ALA A 324 3.95 -6.44 -21.05
CA ALA A 324 4.53 -5.98 -22.31
C ALA A 324 4.72 -4.47 -22.26
N LYS A 325 5.83 -3.98 -22.79
CA LYS A 325 6.14 -2.57 -22.93
C LYS A 325 6.72 -2.28 -24.29
N LEU A 326 6.23 -1.21 -24.94
CA LEU A 326 6.75 -0.67 -26.19
C LEU A 326 7.22 0.77 -25.92
N ASN A 327 8.46 1.08 -26.27
CA ASN A 327 9.02 2.42 -26.19
C ASN A 327 9.35 2.91 -27.60
N LEU A 328 8.92 4.13 -27.95
CA LEU A 328 9.09 4.74 -29.27
C LEU A 328 9.67 6.14 -29.18
N ASN A 329 10.66 6.45 -30.02
CA ASN A 329 11.16 7.79 -30.28
C ASN A 329 10.75 8.17 -31.71
N LEU A 330 9.51 8.67 -31.87
CA LEU A 330 8.96 9.00 -33.19
C LEU A 330 9.65 10.22 -33.80
N PHE A 331 9.97 11.22 -32.96
CA PHE A 331 10.66 12.44 -33.34
C PHE A 331 11.84 12.69 -32.39
N ARG A 332 12.75 13.59 -32.75
CA ARG A 332 13.97 13.86 -31.99
C ARG A 332 13.73 14.29 -30.54
N ASN A 333 12.62 14.98 -30.27
CA ASN A 333 12.28 15.53 -28.95
C ASN A 333 11.04 14.87 -28.31
N ASN A 334 10.60 13.70 -28.85
CA ASN A 334 9.40 13.03 -28.40
C ASN A 334 9.71 11.60 -27.99
N ARG A 335 9.07 11.14 -26.93
CA ARG A 335 9.12 9.77 -26.43
C ARG A 335 7.70 9.31 -26.17
N MET A 336 7.36 8.12 -26.68
CA MET A 336 6.11 7.45 -26.36
C MET A 336 6.37 6.12 -25.65
N GLU A 337 5.48 5.77 -24.75
CA GLU A 337 5.49 4.49 -24.04
C GLU A 337 4.09 3.90 -24.04
N LEU A 338 3.99 2.62 -24.42
CA LEU A 338 2.79 1.82 -24.27
C LEU A 338 3.11 0.66 -23.35
N SER A 339 2.39 0.53 -22.21
CA SER A 339 2.55 -0.56 -21.25
C SER A 339 1.26 -1.35 -21.14
N LEU A 340 1.38 -2.68 -21.05
CA LEU A 340 0.29 -3.62 -20.82
C LEU A 340 0.68 -4.60 -19.72
N ILE A 341 -0.21 -4.81 -18.75
CA ILE A 341 -0.05 -5.83 -17.70
C ILE A 341 -1.35 -6.62 -17.58
N ASN A 342 -1.24 -7.94 -17.56
CA ASN A 342 -2.36 -8.86 -17.32
C ASN A 342 -2.04 -9.72 -16.09
N PRO A 343 -2.46 -9.30 -14.89
CA PRO A 343 -2.23 -10.01 -13.63
C PRO A 343 -3.37 -10.99 -13.36
N GLY A 344 -3.06 -12.22 -13.01
CA GLY A 344 -4.02 -13.24 -12.62
C GLY A 344 -3.69 -13.84 -11.26
N LYS A 345 -4.69 -13.96 -10.38
CA LYS A 345 -4.61 -14.67 -9.11
C LYS A 345 -5.78 -15.62 -8.96
N THR A 346 -5.46 -16.90 -8.73
CA THR A 346 -6.43 -17.90 -8.25
C THR A 346 -6.00 -18.35 -6.86
N LYS A 347 -6.94 -18.46 -5.92
CA LYS A 347 -6.67 -18.95 -4.57
C LYS A 347 -7.76 -19.94 -4.15
N ASN A 348 -7.33 -21.08 -3.59
CA ASN A 348 -8.21 -22.11 -3.05
C ASN A 348 -7.91 -22.30 -1.56
N GLY A 349 -8.95 -22.44 -0.75
CA GLY A 349 -8.82 -22.58 0.69
C GLY A 349 -8.59 -21.24 1.41
N ARG A 350 -9.07 -20.11 0.85
CA ARG A 350 -8.97 -18.80 1.46
C ARG A 350 -9.69 -18.78 2.80
N PHE A 351 -9.01 -18.29 3.85
CA PHE A 351 -9.44 -18.27 5.25
C PHE A 351 -9.45 -19.64 5.97
N ALA A 352 -8.89 -20.71 5.38
CA ALA A 352 -8.71 -21.96 6.11
C ALA A 352 -7.99 -21.71 7.46
N GLY A 353 -8.49 -22.29 8.52
CA GLY A 353 -7.98 -22.06 9.86
C GLY A 353 -8.60 -22.96 10.93
N PRO A 354 -8.29 -22.73 12.21
CA PRO A 354 -8.79 -23.57 13.30
C PRO A 354 -10.31 -23.62 13.41
N THR A 355 -10.99 -22.54 13.04
CA THR A 355 -12.45 -22.41 13.12
C THR A 355 -13.15 -22.39 11.76
N VAL A 356 -12.38 -22.50 10.67
CA VAL A 356 -12.91 -22.46 9.30
C VAL A 356 -12.48 -23.74 8.56
N PRO A 357 -13.33 -24.78 8.57
CA PRO A 357 -13.07 -26.03 7.86
C PRO A 357 -13.11 -25.81 6.32
N PRO A 358 -12.56 -26.74 5.52
CA PRO A 358 -12.40 -26.57 4.08
C PRO A 358 -13.67 -26.17 3.33
N GLU A 359 -14.81 -26.73 3.65
CA GLU A 359 -16.10 -26.45 3.01
C GLU A 359 -16.58 -25.00 3.24
N CYS A 360 -16.15 -24.39 4.35
CA CYS A 360 -16.45 -22.99 4.68
C CYS A 360 -15.42 -22.00 4.11
N THR A 361 -14.42 -22.47 3.37
CA THR A 361 -13.44 -21.60 2.70
C THR A 361 -13.97 -21.08 1.37
N GLU A 362 -13.26 -20.10 0.81
CA GLU A 362 -13.58 -19.47 -0.46
C GLU A 362 -12.52 -19.80 -1.53
N ASN A 363 -12.98 -19.93 -2.77
CA ASN A 363 -12.13 -20.01 -3.95
C ASN A 363 -12.15 -18.68 -4.69
N GLN A 364 -11.01 -17.98 -4.71
CA GLN A 364 -10.85 -16.72 -5.43
C GLN A 364 -10.47 -16.95 -6.88
N ASN A 365 -11.21 -16.36 -7.83
CA ASN A 365 -10.90 -16.38 -9.25
C ASN A 365 -10.81 -14.95 -9.81
N PRO A 366 -9.91 -14.67 -10.76
CA PRO A 366 -9.81 -13.35 -11.38
C PRO A 366 -10.93 -13.12 -12.41
N LEU A 367 -11.40 -11.87 -12.53
CA LEU A 367 -12.42 -11.42 -13.50
C LEU A 367 -11.79 -10.53 -14.58
N SER A 368 -10.98 -11.10 -15.47
CA SER A 368 -10.39 -10.39 -16.63
C SER A 368 -9.58 -9.15 -16.24
N ASN A 369 -8.59 -9.30 -15.39
CA ASN A 369 -7.76 -8.22 -14.91
C ASN A 369 -6.75 -7.77 -15.97
N PHE A 370 -6.63 -6.45 -16.20
CA PHE A 370 -5.57 -5.88 -17.01
C PHE A 370 -5.34 -4.39 -16.69
N TYR A 371 -4.17 -3.92 -17.06
CA TYR A 371 -3.78 -2.53 -17.03
C TYR A 371 -3.12 -2.16 -18.36
N ILE A 372 -3.50 -1.02 -18.92
CA ILE A 372 -2.90 -0.43 -20.11
C ILE A 372 -2.60 1.04 -19.85
N LYS A 373 -1.40 1.49 -20.23
CA LYS A 373 -0.96 2.88 -20.13
C LYS A 373 -0.36 3.32 -21.46
N LEU A 374 -0.75 4.49 -21.91
CA LEU A 374 -0.10 5.24 -22.98
C LEU A 374 0.48 6.52 -22.38
N GLU A 375 1.75 6.80 -22.68
CA GLU A 375 2.43 8.04 -22.31
C GLU A 375 3.07 8.66 -23.55
N ASP A 376 2.91 9.98 -23.68
CA ASP A 376 3.63 10.82 -24.65
C ASP A 376 4.39 11.91 -23.90
N GLU A 377 5.70 11.95 -24.03
CA GLU A 377 6.56 12.96 -23.47
C GLU A 377 7.20 13.78 -24.60
N HIS A 378 7.04 15.10 -24.53
CA HIS A 378 7.57 16.01 -25.54
C HIS A 378 8.42 17.12 -24.92
N VAL A 379 9.64 17.28 -25.40
CA VAL A 379 10.56 18.38 -25.04
C VAL A 379 10.35 19.54 -26.00
N PHE A 380 9.57 20.55 -25.59
CA PHE A 380 9.26 21.74 -26.40
C PHE A 380 10.44 22.70 -26.53
N SER A 381 11.25 22.83 -25.48
CA SER A 381 12.45 23.65 -25.45
C SER A 381 13.44 23.12 -24.39
N SER A 382 14.63 23.72 -24.31
CA SER A 382 15.58 23.43 -23.22
C SER A 382 14.99 23.66 -21.82
N ASN A 383 13.90 24.46 -21.74
CA ASN A 383 13.29 24.88 -20.49
C ASN A 383 11.90 24.28 -20.23
N LEU A 384 11.25 23.70 -21.23
CA LEU A 384 9.89 23.20 -21.12
C LEU A 384 9.76 21.77 -21.65
N LEU A 385 9.30 20.88 -20.79
CA LEU A 385 8.91 19.52 -21.11
C LEU A 385 7.45 19.33 -20.67
N LEU A 386 6.64 18.62 -21.48
CA LEU A 386 5.30 18.17 -21.13
C LEU A 386 5.17 16.66 -21.31
N SER A 387 4.37 16.01 -20.48
CA SER A 387 4.03 14.59 -20.56
C SER A 387 2.52 14.39 -20.38
N LEU A 388 1.90 13.65 -21.29
CA LEU A 388 0.52 13.20 -21.20
C LEU A 388 0.50 11.70 -20.92
N LYS A 389 -0.18 11.29 -19.85
CA LYS A 389 -0.36 9.88 -19.48
C LYS A 389 -1.84 9.55 -19.47
N LEU A 390 -2.19 8.49 -20.16
CA LEU A 390 -3.53 7.92 -20.18
C LEU A 390 -3.45 6.50 -19.70
N ALA A 391 -4.27 6.12 -18.72
CA ALA A 391 -4.32 4.74 -18.27
C ALA A 391 -5.77 4.27 -18.10
N TYR A 392 -5.95 3.00 -18.38
CA TYR A 392 -7.16 2.25 -18.04
C TYR A 392 -6.76 0.97 -17.32
N HIS A 393 -7.41 0.70 -16.21
CA HIS A 393 -7.28 -0.58 -15.52
C HIS A 393 -8.64 -1.21 -15.27
N LYS A 394 -8.65 -2.52 -15.25
CA LYS A 394 -9.77 -3.31 -14.81
C LYS A 394 -9.25 -4.31 -13.79
N ASN A 395 -9.75 -4.18 -12.57
CA ASN A 395 -9.49 -5.11 -11.48
C ASN A 395 -10.80 -5.78 -11.09
N GLY A 396 -10.76 -7.05 -10.76
CA GLY A 396 -11.94 -7.75 -10.29
C GLY A 396 -11.64 -9.20 -9.94
N PHE A 397 -12.43 -9.72 -9.02
CA PHE A 397 -12.38 -11.11 -8.60
C PHE A 397 -13.74 -11.58 -8.10
N GLU A 398 -13.91 -12.88 -8.06
CA GLU A 398 -15.03 -13.55 -7.36
C GLU A 398 -14.49 -14.47 -6.26
N LEU A 399 -15.22 -14.57 -5.19
CA LEU A 399 -15.01 -15.48 -4.08
C LEU A 399 -16.17 -16.47 -4.10
N LYS A 400 -15.89 -17.71 -4.52
CA LYS A 400 -16.90 -18.78 -4.56
C LYS A 400 -16.79 -19.62 -3.31
N PRO A 401 -17.89 -19.81 -2.54
CA PRO A 401 -17.87 -20.70 -1.40
C PRO A 401 -17.57 -22.14 -1.84
N GLN A 402 -16.66 -22.79 -1.15
CA GLN A 402 -16.24 -24.16 -1.50
C GLN A 402 -17.34 -25.18 -1.21
N GLY A 403 -18.16 -24.97 -0.18
CA GLY A 403 -19.32 -25.80 0.14
C GLY A 403 -20.50 -25.64 -0.84
N GLY A 404 -20.44 -24.68 -1.76
CA GLY A 404 -21.46 -24.41 -2.78
C GLY A 404 -22.58 -23.49 -2.32
N MET A 405 -23.48 -23.16 -3.28
CA MET A 405 -24.60 -22.23 -3.05
C MET A 405 -25.89 -22.96 -2.60
N ASP A 406 -25.90 -24.30 -2.63
CA ASP A 406 -27.04 -25.13 -2.26
C ASP A 406 -27.03 -25.57 -0.77
N VAL A 407 -26.01 -25.15 -0.02
CA VAL A 407 -25.82 -25.44 1.40
C VAL A 407 -25.90 -24.13 2.19
N GLN A 408 -26.66 -24.09 3.28
CA GLN A 408 -26.75 -22.92 4.14
C GLN A 408 -25.49 -22.75 4.99
N ALA A 409 -25.00 -21.52 5.11
CA ALA A 409 -23.87 -21.16 5.96
C ALA A 409 -24.27 -21.24 7.44
N GLY A 410 -23.32 -21.56 8.32
CA GLY A 410 -23.56 -21.64 9.75
C GLY A 410 -22.35 -21.21 10.58
N TYR A 411 -22.62 -20.73 11.79
CA TYR A 411 -21.61 -20.27 12.75
C TYR A 411 -22.05 -20.62 14.17
N ASP A 412 -21.17 -21.23 14.94
CA ASP A 412 -21.41 -21.49 16.36
C ASP A 412 -20.80 -20.37 17.21
N VAL A 413 -21.64 -19.63 17.91
CA VAL A 413 -21.26 -18.43 18.67
C VAL A 413 -20.39 -18.73 19.90
N VAL A 414 -20.46 -19.96 20.44
CA VAL A 414 -19.67 -20.39 21.61
C VAL A 414 -18.28 -20.88 21.19
N THR A 415 -18.22 -21.70 20.15
CA THR A 415 -16.96 -22.34 19.71
C THR A 415 -16.23 -21.54 18.63
N GLY A 416 -16.92 -20.59 17.98
CA GLY A 416 -16.40 -19.84 16.84
C GLY A 416 -16.31 -20.67 15.55
N MET A 417 -16.85 -21.91 15.54
CA MET A 417 -16.74 -22.82 14.39
C MET A 417 -17.75 -22.44 13.29
N ASN A 418 -17.22 -22.35 12.06
CA ASN A 418 -18.04 -22.25 10.86
C ASN A 418 -18.49 -23.63 10.40
N SER A 419 -19.63 -23.71 9.71
CA SER A 419 -20.17 -24.95 9.16
C SER A 419 -20.94 -24.75 7.86
N GLY A 420 -21.08 -25.81 7.07
CA GLY A 420 -21.82 -25.80 5.81
C GLY A 420 -21.04 -25.14 4.67
N THR A 421 -21.12 -23.84 4.53
CA THR A 421 -20.50 -23.09 3.42
C THR A 421 -20.18 -21.64 3.84
N ASN A 422 -19.84 -20.79 2.87
CA ASN A 422 -19.63 -19.36 3.04
C ASN A 422 -20.46 -18.56 2.01
N GLN A 423 -20.47 -17.25 2.12
CA GLN A 423 -21.13 -16.35 1.14
C GLN A 423 -20.38 -16.29 -0.18
N PHE A 424 -21.10 -16.01 -1.26
CA PHE A 424 -20.54 -15.62 -2.54
C PHE A 424 -20.27 -14.12 -2.56
N PHE A 425 -19.11 -13.71 -3.05
CA PHE A 425 -18.78 -12.31 -3.27
C PHE A 425 -18.12 -12.12 -4.64
N SER A 426 -18.46 -11.04 -5.33
CA SER A 426 -17.70 -10.61 -6.52
C SER A 426 -17.58 -9.10 -6.58
N THR A 427 -16.49 -8.64 -7.18
CA THR A 427 -16.25 -7.20 -7.39
C THR A 427 -15.60 -6.95 -8.74
N LYS A 428 -15.99 -5.85 -9.41
CA LYS A 428 -15.36 -5.34 -10.63
C LYS A 428 -15.08 -3.85 -10.44
N ARG A 429 -13.85 -3.45 -10.72
CA ARG A 429 -13.34 -2.10 -10.43
C ARG A 429 -12.61 -1.52 -11.64
N PRO A 430 -13.35 -1.11 -12.71
CA PRO A 430 -12.75 -0.44 -13.85
C PRO A 430 -12.42 1.02 -13.51
N GLY A 431 -11.20 1.46 -13.84
CA GLY A 431 -10.73 2.80 -13.59
C GLY A 431 -10.03 3.45 -14.77
N TYR A 432 -10.20 4.75 -14.92
CA TYR A 432 -9.56 5.61 -15.92
C TYR A 432 -8.71 6.66 -15.21
N SER A 433 -7.52 6.92 -15.72
CA SER A 433 -6.64 7.97 -15.24
C SER A 433 -6.11 8.79 -16.42
N VAL A 434 -6.13 10.10 -16.25
CA VAL A 434 -5.56 11.06 -17.19
C VAL A 434 -4.69 12.01 -16.40
N ASN A 435 -3.38 12.00 -16.70
CA ASN A 435 -2.42 12.91 -16.10
C ASN A 435 -1.79 13.74 -17.21
N LEU A 436 -1.82 15.04 -17.05
CA LEU A 436 -1.06 15.98 -17.87
C LEU A 436 -0.01 16.65 -17.01
N ASP A 437 1.25 16.54 -17.36
CA ASP A 437 2.42 16.85 -16.58
C ASP A 437 3.40 17.76 -17.33
N GLY A 438 4.04 18.72 -16.74
CA GLY A 438 5.04 19.58 -17.39
C GLY A 438 6.18 20.10 -16.44
N ASN A 439 7.44 20.42 -16.92
CA ASN A 439 8.61 20.92 -16.17
C ASN A 439 9.09 22.21 -16.83
N TYR A 440 9.10 23.31 -16.08
CA TYR A 440 9.59 24.57 -16.56
C TYR A 440 10.74 25.07 -15.70
N PHE A 441 11.87 25.33 -16.35
CA PHE A 441 13.06 25.82 -15.71
C PHE A 441 13.31 27.31 -16.03
N ARG A 442 13.67 28.08 -15.01
CA ARG A 442 14.04 29.48 -15.16
C ARG A 442 15.29 29.83 -14.37
N GLU A 443 16.35 30.21 -15.11
CA GLU A 443 17.59 30.68 -14.49
C GLU A 443 17.49 32.14 -14.03
N ASN A 444 18.22 32.46 -12.97
CA ASN A 444 18.44 33.83 -12.48
C ASN A 444 17.14 34.63 -12.28
N PHE A 445 16.06 33.98 -11.80
CA PHE A 445 14.79 34.60 -11.49
C PHE A 445 14.64 34.74 -9.97
N LEU A 446 14.21 35.89 -9.47
CA LEU A 446 14.03 36.21 -8.02
C LEU A 446 15.22 35.76 -7.14
N GLY A 447 16.44 35.84 -7.67
CA GLY A 447 17.68 35.57 -6.95
C GLY A 447 18.08 34.09 -6.83
N GLY A 448 17.49 33.20 -7.63
CA GLY A 448 17.80 31.77 -7.70
C GLY A 448 17.49 31.16 -9.04
N ASN A 449 17.75 29.86 -9.15
CA ASN A 449 17.33 29.02 -10.28
C ASN A 449 16.07 28.26 -9.87
N HIS A 450 14.97 28.51 -10.58
CA HIS A 450 13.66 27.94 -10.32
C HIS A 450 13.39 26.74 -11.21
N GLU A 451 12.95 25.66 -10.61
CA GLU A 451 12.42 24.49 -11.29
C GLU A 451 10.98 24.31 -10.86
N LEU A 452 10.08 24.75 -11.75
CA LEU A 452 8.63 24.64 -11.54
C LEU A 452 8.17 23.28 -12.02
N LYS A 453 7.59 22.50 -11.13
CA LYS A 453 6.83 21.29 -11.41
C LYS A 453 5.34 21.58 -11.20
N PHE A 454 4.44 21.12 -12.11
CA PHE A 454 3.02 21.46 -12.05
C PHE A 454 2.12 20.41 -12.74
N GLY A 455 0.88 20.09 -12.21
CA GLY A 455 0.05 18.98 -12.71
C GLY A 455 -1.46 19.08 -12.59
N VAL A 456 -2.15 18.39 -13.56
CA VAL A 456 -3.57 18.03 -13.46
C VAL A 456 -3.70 16.52 -13.55
N GLU A 457 -4.34 15.92 -12.58
CA GLU A 457 -4.70 14.51 -12.55
C GLU A 457 -6.21 14.37 -12.47
N TYR A 458 -6.80 13.59 -13.38
CA TYR A 458 -8.19 13.19 -13.30
C TYR A 458 -8.28 11.68 -13.20
N ARG A 459 -9.01 11.19 -12.19
CA ARG A 459 -9.33 9.78 -12.01
C ARG A 459 -10.83 9.57 -11.89
N LEU A 460 -11.29 8.50 -12.52
CA LEU A 460 -12.65 7.99 -12.37
C LEU A 460 -12.56 6.49 -12.20
N GLU A 461 -13.16 5.95 -11.15
CA GLU A 461 -13.17 4.52 -10.86
C GLU A 461 -14.55 4.10 -10.37
N LYS A 462 -15.04 3.00 -10.89
CA LYS A 462 -16.28 2.36 -10.46
C LYS A 462 -15.95 1.18 -9.55
N ASN A 463 -16.84 0.93 -8.62
CA ASN A 463 -16.83 -0.26 -7.79
C ASN A 463 -18.20 -0.93 -7.89
N LEU A 464 -18.23 -2.10 -8.55
CA LEU A 464 -19.41 -2.93 -8.69
C LEU A 464 -19.22 -4.12 -7.75
N GLU A 465 -20.04 -4.20 -6.70
CA GLU A 465 -19.99 -5.27 -5.69
C GLU A 465 -21.28 -6.07 -5.71
N TYR A 466 -21.14 -7.38 -5.69
CA TYR A 466 -22.25 -8.30 -5.57
C TYR A 466 -21.95 -9.33 -4.47
N THR A 467 -22.89 -9.48 -3.53
CA THR A 467 -22.80 -10.41 -2.41
C THR A 467 -24.08 -11.21 -2.31
N LYS A 468 -23.98 -12.51 -2.12
CA LYS A 468 -25.15 -13.37 -1.89
C LYS A 468 -24.82 -14.45 -0.86
N CYS A 469 -25.66 -14.56 0.18
CA CYS A 469 -25.65 -15.71 1.08
C CYS A 469 -26.28 -16.93 0.39
N PRO A 470 -25.73 -18.14 0.54
CA PRO A 470 -26.31 -19.34 0.01
C PRO A 470 -27.72 -19.60 0.56
N GLN A 471 -28.68 -19.72 -0.36
CA GLN A 471 -30.11 -19.88 -0.03
C GLN A 471 -30.69 -18.74 0.81
N ASP A 472 -30.07 -17.56 0.78
CA ASP A 472 -30.44 -16.37 1.54
C ASP A 472 -30.56 -16.61 3.05
N VAL A 473 -29.68 -17.47 3.62
CA VAL A 473 -29.70 -17.82 5.05
C VAL A 473 -28.28 -17.94 5.61
N TRP A 474 -28.12 -17.42 6.82
CA TRP A 474 -26.98 -17.68 7.70
C TRP A 474 -27.48 -18.21 9.05
N LYS A 475 -27.02 -19.43 9.46
CA LYS A 475 -27.44 -20.11 10.70
C LYS A 475 -26.49 -19.76 11.84
N TYR A 476 -27.04 -19.61 13.02
CA TYR A 476 -26.31 -19.49 14.27
C TYR A 476 -26.65 -20.64 15.21
N TYR A 477 -25.61 -21.23 15.76
CA TYR A 477 -25.69 -22.29 16.77
C TYR A 477 -25.16 -21.79 18.10
N TRP A 478 -25.67 -22.32 19.17
CA TRP A 478 -25.15 -22.12 20.52
C TRP A 478 -24.65 -23.45 21.05
N ASN A 479 -23.33 -23.68 21.09
CA ASN A 479 -22.72 -24.95 21.49
C ASN A 479 -23.33 -26.18 20.76
N GLY A 480 -23.48 -26.08 19.44
CA GLY A 480 -24.00 -27.13 18.56
C GLY A 480 -25.51 -27.17 18.40
N GLU A 481 -26.28 -26.49 19.25
CA GLU A 481 -27.74 -26.46 19.18
C GLU A 481 -28.25 -25.29 18.33
N PRO A 482 -29.31 -25.44 17.53
CA PRO A 482 -29.93 -24.34 16.79
C PRO A 482 -30.29 -23.18 17.70
N PHE A 483 -29.89 -21.97 17.32
CA PHE A 483 -30.10 -20.77 18.16
C PHE A 483 -30.84 -19.67 17.42
N ALA A 484 -30.25 -19.15 16.34
CA ALA A 484 -30.78 -18.07 15.53
C ALA A 484 -30.47 -18.26 14.04
N ALA A 485 -31.18 -17.55 13.18
CA ALA A 485 -30.87 -17.49 11.76
C ALA A 485 -31.08 -16.09 11.22
N GLU A 486 -30.18 -15.66 10.37
CA GLU A 486 -30.40 -14.51 9.51
C GLU A 486 -31.02 -14.95 8.19
N VAL A 487 -32.00 -14.21 7.74
CA VAL A 487 -32.51 -14.27 6.37
C VAL A 487 -32.00 -13.06 5.64
N ASP A 488 -31.44 -13.28 4.44
CA ASP A 488 -30.68 -12.31 3.70
C ASP A 488 -31.38 -11.91 2.39
N ARG A 489 -31.12 -10.70 1.95
CA ARG A 489 -31.30 -10.26 0.58
C ARG A 489 -29.94 -9.93 -0.01
N GLU A 490 -29.67 -10.39 -1.22
CA GLU A 490 -28.42 -10.11 -1.91
C GLU A 490 -28.05 -8.61 -1.88
N GLY A 491 -26.76 -8.33 -1.82
CA GLY A 491 -26.21 -7.02 -2.06
C GLY A 491 -25.80 -6.88 -3.53
N ASN A 492 -26.22 -5.79 -4.18
CA ASN A 492 -25.75 -5.39 -5.51
C ASN A 492 -25.60 -3.88 -5.54
N SER A 493 -24.37 -3.41 -5.29
CA SER A 493 -24.06 -2.01 -5.12
C SER A 493 -23.07 -1.56 -6.21
N GLU A 494 -23.42 -0.52 -6.96
CA GLU A 494 -22.50 0.14 -7.86
C GLU A 494 -22.24 1.56 -7.35
N THR A 495 -20.98 1.85 -7.05
CA THR A 495 -20.50 3.17 -6.62
C THR A 495 -19.41 3.66 -7.56
N GLN A 496 -19.17 4.97 -7.58
CA GLN A 496 -18.16 5.60 -8.41
C GLN A 496 -17.44 6.68 -7.65
N GLY A 497 -16.11 6.64 -7.64
CA GLY A 497 -15.23 7.68 -7.15
C GLY A 497 -14.68 8.54 -8.29
N GLN A 498 -14.57 9.84 -8.07
CA GLN A 498 -13.97 10.81 -8.97
C GLN A 498 -12.99 11.68 -8.21
N ARG A 499 -11.81 11.94 -8.79
CA ARG A 499 -10.82 12.87 -8.25
C ARG A 499 -10.27 13.74 -9.37
N LEU A 500 -10.29 15.05 -9.14
CA LEU A 500 -9.58 16.04 -9.94
C LEU A 500 -8.57 16.74 -9.05
N SER A 501 -7.30 16.67 -9.41
CA SER A 501 -6.21 17.23 -8.63
C SER A 501 -5.42 18.25 -9.44
N PHE A 502 -4.98 19.30 -8.76
CA PHE A 502 -4.06 20.32 -9.28
C PHE A 502 -2.90 20.46 -8.32
N TYR A 503 -1.69 20.59 -8.82
CA TYR A 503 -0.53 20.86 -7.97
C TYR A 503 0.51 21.73 -8.67
N LEU A 504 1.28 22.43 -7.84
CA LEU A 504 2.42 23.24 -8.25
C LEU A 504 3.52 23.09 -7.21
N ASN A 505 4.75 22.84 -7.66
CA ASN A 505 5.95 22.80 -6.83
C ASN A 505 7.03 23.66 -7.47
N ASP A 506 7.64 24.54 -6.71
CA ASP A 506 8.82 25.32 -7.09
C ASP A 506 10.01 24.91 -6.25
N SER A 507 11.06 24.42 -6.90
CA SER A 507 12.37 24.16 -6.29
C SER A 507 13.33 25.28 -6.66
N ASN A 508 13.56 26.21 -5.73
CA ASN A 508 14.46 27.33 -5.90
C ASN A 508 15.83 27.01 -5.30
N VAL A 509 16.88 27.04 -6.12
CA VAL A 509 18.25 26.79 -5.69
C VAL A 509 19.05 28.08 -5.68
N LYS A 510 19.56 28.42 -4.49
CA LYS A 510 20.43 29.60 -4.28
C LYS A 510 21.66 29.21 -3.47
N GLY A 511 22.78 29.02 -4.18
CA GLY A 511 24.04 28.60 -3.55
C GLY A 511 23.88 27.24 -2.84
N ARG A 512 24.06 27.20 -1.53
CA ARG A 512 23.97 26.00 -0.69
C ARG A 512 22.54 25.67 -0.23
N LEU A 513 21.57 26.56 -0.49
CA LEU A 513 20.19 26.41 -0.05
C LEU A 513 19.30 26.04 -1.23
N THR A 514 18.49 25.01 -1.06
CA THR A 514 17.34 24.72 -1.92
C THR A 514 16.08 24.91 -1.08
N LEU A 515 15.12 25.70 -1.60
CA LEU A 515 13.78 25.86 -1.03
C LEU A 515 12.76 25.20 -1.95
N ASN A 516 11.90 24.38 -1.37
CA ASN A 516 10.82 23.72 -2.09
C ASN A 516 9.48 24.29 -1.56
N LEU A 517 8.73 24.95 -2.43
CA LEU A 517 7.42 25.51 -2.13
C LEU A 517 6.39 24.79 -2.99
N ALA A 518 5.41 24.16 -2.37
CA ALA A 518 4.44 23.40 -3.12
C ALA A 518 3.02 23.58 -2.58
N VAL A 519 2.06 23.48 -3.46
CA VAL A 519 0.63 23.45 -3.15
C VAL A 519 -0.05 22.37 -3.97
N ARG A 520 -1.04 21.72 -3.38
CA ARG A 520 -1.91 20.77 -4.05
C ARG A 520 -3.37 21.06 -3.67
N LEU A 521 -4.27 20.93 -4.63
CA LEU A 521 -5.72 20.98 -4.45
C LEU A 521 -6.32 19.68 -5.01
N ASP A 522 -7.02 18.94 -4.17
CA ASP A 522 -7.78 17.76 -4.57
C ASP A 522 -9.28 18.07 -4.45
N ILE A 523 -10.04 17.71 -5.48
CA ILE A 523 -11.50 17.79 -5.53
C ILE A 523 -12.00 16.37 -5.72
N GLU A 524 -12.65 15.82 -4.69
CA GLU A 524 -13.05 14.41 -4.66
C GLU A 524 -14.54 14.27 -4.42
N LYS A 525 -15.13 13.31 -5.10
CA LYS A 525 -16.55 13.00 -5.05
C LYS A 525 -16.79 11.50 -5.16
N SER A 526 -17.79 11.00 -4.42
CA SER A 526 -18.26 9.62 -4.52
C SER A 526 -19.77 9.61 -4.70
N VAL A 527 -20.28 8.80 -5.64
CA VAL A 527 -21.71 8.72 -6.00
C VAL A 527 -22.17 7.27 -6.05
N VAL A 528 -23.47 7.06 -5.85
CA VAL A 528 -24.15 5.77 -6.04
C VAL A 528 -24.69 5.73 -7.46
N ASN A 529 -24.42 4.64 -8.19
CA ASN A 529 -24.94 4.39 -9.52
C ASN A 529 -26.22 3.54 -9.47
N GLU A 530 -26.91 3.39 -10.61
CA GLU A 530 -28.08 2.52 -10.74
C GLU A 530 -27.69 1.06 -10.47
N SER A 531 -28.51 0.34 -9.69
CA SER A 531 -28.37 -1.09 -9.47
C SER A 531 -29.72 -1.77 -9.21
N ARG A 532 -29.77 -3.11 -9.31
CA ARG A 532 -30.97 -3.89 -9.09
C ARG A 532 -30.64 -5.05 -8.15
N ILE A 533 -31.53 -5.31 -7.20
CA ILE A 533 -31.41 -6.33 -6.18
C ILE A 533 -32.63 -7.24 -6.28
N GLN A 534 -32.40 -8.56 -6.20
CA GLN A 534 -33.50 -9.53 -6.15
C GLN A 534 -34.09 -9.61 -4.74
N ALA A 535 -35.33 -10.05 -4.64
CA ALA A 535 -35.96 -10.34 -3.34
C ALA A 535 -35.27 -11.54 -2.68
N SER A 536 -35.28 -11.58 -1.34
CA SER A 536 -34.96 -12.80 -0.60
C SER A 536 -35.91 -13.96 -1.00
N GLU A 537 -35.33 -15.14 -1.18
CA GLU A 537 -36.11 -16.36 -1.46
C GLU A 537 -36.92 -16.81 -0.25
N ILE A 538 -36.42 -16.54 0.96
CA ILE A 538 -37.04 -16.95 2.25
C ILE A 538 -38.00 -15.88 2.76
N ALA A 539 -37.61 -14.60 2.69
CA ALA A 539 -38.30 -13.50 3.37
C ALA A 539 -38.66 -12.33 2.41
N PRO A 540 -39.34 -12.58 1.27
CA PRO A 540 -39.58 -11.53 0.27
C PRO A 540 -40.51 -10.41 0.77
N GLU A 541 -41.31 -10.63 1.82
CA GLU A 541 -42.23 -9.64 2.39
C GLU A 541 -41.47 -8.50 3.09
N ILE A 542 -40.35 -8.82 3.77
CA ILE A 542 -39.52 -7.84 4.47
C ILE A 542 -38.25 -7.49 3.73
N LEU A 543 -37.85 -8.34 2.78
CA LEU A 543 -36.66 -8.18 1.94
C LEU A 543 -37.04 -8.28 0.46
N PRO A 544 -37.87 -7.35 -0.07
CA PRO A 544 -38.32 -7.35 -1.45
C PRO A 544 -37.24 -6.97 -2.44
N ALA A 545 -37.48 -7.19 -3.74
CA ALA A 545 -36.65 -6.69 -4.82
C ALA A 545 -36.64 -5.15 -4.85
N LEU A 546 -35.48 -4.56 -5.14
CA LEU A 546 -35.33 -3.11 -5.28
C LEU A 546 -34.66 -2.74 -6.60
N THR A 547 -35.07 -1.59 -7.14
CA THR A 547 -34.34 -0.90 -8.21
C THR A 547 -33.86 0.44 -7.67
N ILE A 548 -32.55 0.58 -7.57
CA ILE A 548 -31.89 1.77 -7.01
C ILE A 548 -31.53 2.68 -8.19
N ASN A 549 -32.01 3.93 -8.14
CA ASN A 549 -31.62 4.95 -9.11
C ASN A 549 -30.28 5.57 -8.70
N ALA A 550 -29.51 6.04 -9.67
CA ALA A 550 -28.28 6.78 -9.39
C ALA A 550 -28.57 8.06 -8.61
N PHE A 551 -27.77 8.34 -7.59
CA PHE A 551 -27.86 9.58 -6.82
C PHE A 551 -26.51 10.04 -6.28
N ASP A 552 -26.45 11.34 -5.98
CA ASP A 552 -25.32 12.00 -5.37
C ASP A 552 -25.59 12.17 -3.87
N PRO A 553 -24.76 11.62 -2.97
CA PRO A 553 -24.93 11.81 -1.53
C PRO A 553 -24.83 13.27 -1.05
N GLY A 554 -24.41 14.21 -1.91
CA GLY A 554 -24.45 15.64 -1.66
C GLY A 554 -23.22 16.20 -0.94
N PHE A 555 -22.07 15.52 -1.00
CA PHE A 555 -20.81 16.02 -0.48
C PHE A 555 -19.72 16.06 -1.55
N THR A 556 -18.77 16.98 -1.39
CA THR A 556 -17.56 17.08 -2.21
C THR A 556 -16.42 17.55 -1.31
N PHE A 557 -15.31 16.83 -1.37
CA PHE A 557 -14.12 17.25 -0.65
C PHE A 557 -13.29 18.22 -1.47
N TYR A 558 -12.85 19.29 -0.82
CA TYR A 558 -11.88 20.25 -1.31
C TYR A 558 -10.70 20.26 -0.35
N THR A 559 -9.61 19.59 -0.73
CA THR A 559 -8.45 19.44 0.14
C THR A 559 -7.30 20.27 -0.38
N PHE A 560 -6.92 21.31 0.39
CA PHE A 560 -5.77 22.14 0.10
C PHE A 560 -4.57 21.71 0.93
N SER A 561 -3.47 21.37 0.26
CA SER A 561 -2.29 20.75 0.85
C SER A 561 -1.01 21.57 0.57
N PRO A 562 -0.70 22.59 1.38
CA PRO A 562 0.54 23.35 1.27
C PRO A 562 1.74 22.53 1.80
N ARG A 563 2.91 22.75 1.19
CA ARG A 563 4.17 22.09 1.60
C ARG A 563 5.32 23.08 1.47
N LEU A 564 6.16 23.12 2.50
CA LEU A 564 7.35 23.93 2.59
C LEU A 564 8.53 23.05 2.98
N GLY A 565 9.51 22.93 2.14
CA GLY A 565 10.72 22.17 2.40
C GLY A 565 11.99 22.99 2.16
N PHE A 566 13.07 22.55 2.78
CA PHE A 566 14.39 23.07 2.49
C PHE A 566 15.45 21.99 2.58
N THR A 567 16.54 22.17 1.83
CA THR A 567 17.80 21.45 2.04
C THR A 567 18.93 22.48 2.09
N PHE A 568 19.88 22.27 2.99
CA PHE A 568 21.03 23.16 3.18
C PHE A 568 22.32 22.36 3.28
N ASP A 569 23.25 22.62 2.35
CA ASP A 569 24.58 22.04 2.38
C ASP A 569 25.45 22.72 3.44
N LEU A 570 25.58 22.05 4.60
CA LEU A 570 26.32 22.58 5.76
C LEU A 570 27.81 22.74 5.48
N THR A 571 28.41 21.84 4.74
CA THR A 571 29.86 21.82 4.47
C THR A 571 30.25 22.50 3.14
N GLY A 572 29.30 22.66 2.23
CA GLY A 572 29.51 23.27 0.92
C GLY A 572 30.14 22.36 -0.11
N ASP A 573 30.30 21.08 0.20
CA ASP A 573 30.81 20.04 -0.68
C ASP A 573 29.76 18.99 -1.10
N GLY A 574 28.51 19.24 -0.76
CA GLY A 574 27.37 18.34 -1.03
C GLY A 574 27.32 17.08 -0.19
N LYS A 575 28.18 16.95 0.84
CA LYS A 575 28.31 15.73 1.64
C LYS A 575 27.53 15.76 2.94
N THR A 576 27.20 16.94 3.46
CA THR A 576 26.47 17.09 4.73
C THR A 576 25.26 17.96 4.52
N MET A 577 24.07 17.33 4.50
CA MET A 577 22.81 18.00 4.23
C MET A 577 21.96 18.07 5.48
N LEU A 578 21.52 19.28 5.83
CA LEU A 578 20.39 19.53 6.72
C LEU A 578 19.14 19.69 5.87
N ARG A 579 18.08 18.98 6.21
CA ARG A 579 16.80 19.05 5.48
C ARG A 579 15.63 19.18 6.45
N GLY A 580 14.61 19.89 6.03
CA GLY A 580 13.38 20.05 6.82
C GLY A 580 12.16 20.16 5.93
N ASN A 581 11.02 19.71 6.44
CA ASN A 581 9.74 19.76 5.76
C ASN A 581 8.60 20.11 6.73
N LEU A 582 7.72 20.98 6.28
CA LEU A 582 6.41 21.24 6.88
C LEU A 582 5.38 21.00 5.80
N ALA A 583 4.50 20.02 5.99
CA ALA A 583 3.57 19.64 4.94
C ALA A 583 2.21 19.28 5.51
N ARG A 584 1.18 19.55 4.71
CA ARG A 584 -0.15 18.97 4.88
C ARG A 584 -0.44 18.03 3.74
N TYR A 585 -1.06 16.89 4.08
CA TYR A 585 -1.48 15.87 3.12
C TYR A 585 -2.96 15.57 3.33
N GLY A 586 -3.74 15.46 2.24
CA GLY A 586 -5.12 15.00 2.28
C GLY A 586 -5.20 13.49 2.34
N SER A 587 -6.27 12.94 2.92
CA SER A 587 -6.60 11.53 2.83
C SER A 587 -7.31 11.20 1.52
N GLN A 588 -7.27 9.93 1.09
CA GLN A 588 -8.01 9.47 -0.07
C GLN A 588 -9.50 9.30 0.26
N LEU A 589 -10.38 9.74 -0.63
CA LEU A 589 -11.79 9.38 -0.60
C LEU A 589 -11.98 8.07 -1.35
N GLY A 590 -12.27 6.99 -0.62
CA GLY A 590 -12.66 5.73 -1.21
C GLY A 590 -14.14 5.70 -1.65
N SER A 591 -14.54 4.62 -2.27
CA SER A 591 -15.95 4.40 -2.64
C SER A 591 -16.86 4.14 -1.43
N TYR A 592 -16.28 3.80 -0.28
CA TYR A 592 -17.01 3.43 0.95
C TYR A 592 -17.92 4.55 1.47
N ALA A 593 -17.65 5.82 1.19
CA ALA A 593 -18.54 6.91 1.59
C ALA A 593 -19.89 6.82 0.85
N ALA A 594 -19.89 6.56 -0.46
CA ALA A 594 -21.12 6.32 -1.20
C ALA A 594 -21.75 4.97 -0.81
N SER A 595 -20.94 3.95 -0.60
CA SER A 595 -21.41 2.62 -0.14
C SER A 595 -22.12 2.72 1.21
N HIS A 596 -21.68 3.59 2.13
CA HIS A 596 -22.30 3.79 3.44
C HIS A 596 -23.79 4.18 3.36
N VAL A 597 -24.18 4.92 2.34
CA VAL A 597 -25.59 5.36 2.15
C VAL A 597 -26.27 4.65 0.99
N SER A 598 -25.64 3.67 0.37
CA SER A 598 -26.24 2.88 -0.70
C SER A 598 -27.23 1.88 -0.13
N PRO A 599 -28.51 1.88 -0.55
CA PRO A 599 -29.46 0.82 -0.19
C PRO A 599 -29.18 -0.51 -0.89
N GLY A 600 -28.13 -0.54 -1.76
CA GLY A 600 -27.69 -1.72 -2.51
C GLY A 600 -26.78 -2.67 -1.72
N GLN A 601 -26.52 -2.42 -0.46
CA GLN A 601 -25.72 -3.30 0.39
C GLN A 601 -26.48 -4.58 0.76
N LEU A 602 -25.77 -5.65 1.13
CA LEU A 602 -26.35 -6.83 1.73
C LEU A 602 -27.28 -6.42 2.88
N SER A 603 -28.49 -6.96 2.91
CA SER A 603 -29.47 -6.65 3.93
C SER A 603 -29.95 -7.94 4.58
N TYR A 604 -30.13 -7.94 5.91
CA TYR A 604 -30.50 -9.13 6.65
C TYR A 604 -31.39 -8.83 7.85
N ALA A 605 -32.16 -9.85 8.25
CA ALA A 605 -33.00 -9.85 9.44
C ALA A 605 -32.78 -11.14 10.23
N GLY A 606 -32.56 -11.03 11.54
CA GLY A 606 -32.28 -12.15 12.44
C GLY A 606 -33.46 -12.56 13.29
N TYR A 607 -33.66 -13.85 13.45
CA TYR A 607 -34.74 -14.49 14.21
C TYR A 607 -34.20 -15.64 15.04
N TYR A 608 -34.83 -15.97 16.17
CA TYR A 608 -34.69 -17.31 16.72
C TYR A 608 -35.25 -18.33 15.74
N TRP A 609 -34.62 -19.51 15.63
CA TRP A 609 -35.09 -20.58 14.79
C TRP A 609 -35.04 -21.92 15.51
N SER A 610 -35.89 -22.84 15.08
CA SER A 610 -35.99 -24.19 15.63
C SER A 610 -36.05 -25.18 14.47
N ASP A 611 -35.13 -26.14 14.46
CA ASP A 611 -35.07 -27.20 13.46
C ASP A 611 -36.18 -28.25 13.81
N ALA A 612 -37.42 -27.88 13.52
CA ALA A 612 -38.60 -28.68 13.93
C ALA A 612 -38.71 -29.99 13.13
N ASN A 613 -38.19 -30.07 11.93
CA ASN A 613 -38.24 -31.20 11.04
C ASN A 613 -36.95 -32.07 11.10
N GLY A 614 -35.90 -31.57 11.76
CA GLY A 614 -34.62 -32.29 11.94
C GLY A 614 -33.76 -32.36 10.68
N ASP A 615 -33.98 -31.50 9.66
CA ASP A 615 -33.24 -31.53 8.40
C ASP A 615 -32.00 -30.63 8.41
N GLY A 616 -31.77 -29.88 9.49
CA GLY A 616 -30.63 -28.96 9.66
C GLY A 616 -30.69 -27.72 8.75
N ARG A 617 -31.82 -27.43 8.12
CA ARG A 617 -32.04 -26.30 7.22
C ARG A 617 -33.03 -25.33 7.81
N VAL A 618 -32.82 -24.08 7.61
CA VAL A 618 -33.77 -23.05 7.99
C VAL A 618 -34.80 -22.88 6.87
N SER A 619 -36.04 -23.02 7.20
CA SER A 619 -37.19 -22.65 6.37
C SER A 619 -37.97 -21.52 7.03
N LYS A 620 -38.82 -20.83 6.28
CA LYS A 620 -39.61 -19.70 6.77
C LYS A 620 -40.48 -20.08 7.98
N ASN A 621 -41.04 -21.30 8.01
CA ASN A 621 -41.91 -21.77 9.06
C ASN A 621 -41.19 -22.07 10.38
N GLU A 622 -39.89 -22.17 10.36
CA GLU A 622 -39.04 -22.44 11.53
C GLU A 622 -38.46 -21.17 12.15
N LEU A 623 -38.71 -20.00 11.54
CA LEU A 623 -38.38 -18.68 12.10
C LEU A 623 -39.45 -18.27 13.12
N LEU A 624 -39.05 -18.17 14.39
CA LEU A 624 -40.00 -17.89 15.47
C LEU A 624 -40.42 -16.42 15.45
N GLY A 625 -41.76 -16.20 15.36
CA GLY A 625 -42.33 -14.84 15.34
C GLY A 625 -42.13 -14.05 14.06
N TYR A 626 -41.79 -14.73 12.96
CA TYR A 626 -41.67 -14.08 11.63
C TYR A 626 -43.03 -13.49 11.19
N PRO A 627 -43.13 -12.31 10.55
CA PRO A 627 -42.00 -11.48 10.14
C PRO A 627 -41.56 -10.40 11.16
N TYR A 628 -42.40 -9.98 12.11
CA TYR A 628 -42.13 -8.80 12.96
C TYR A 628 -41.97 -9.11 14.44
N GLU A 629 -42.81 -9.99 15.00
CA GLU A 629 -42.87 -10.25 16.44
C GLU A 629 -41.58 -10.87 16.98
N GLY A 630 -40.90 -11.69 16.16
CA GLY A 630 -39.68 -12.37 16.54
C GLY A 630 -38.40 -11.74 15.96
N LEU A 631 -38.49 -10.53 15.40
CA LEU A 631 -37.33 -9.84 14.84
C LEU A 631 -36.35 -9.43 15.93
N LEU A 632 -35.15 -10.04 15.93
CA LEU A 632 -34.13 -9.81 16.95
C LEU A 632 -33.15 -8.69 16.54
N TRP A 633 -32.72 -8.69 15.26
CA TRP A 633 -31.84 -7.68 14.71
C TRP A 633 -32.02 -7.55 13.20
N PHE A 634 -31.60 -6.45 12.63
CA PHE A 634 -31.61 -6.22 11.20
C PHE A 634 -30.52 -5.22 10.78
N SER A 635 -30.15 -5.24 9.52
CA SER A 635 -29.18 -4.30 8.96
C SER A 635 -29.43 -4.07 7.47
N GLY A 636 -29.08 -2.87 7.01
CA GLY A 636 -29.10 -2.51 5.59
C GLY A 636 -30.47 -2.10 5.02
N PHE A 637 -31.54 -2.16 5.81
CA PHE A 637 -32.90 -1.81 5.36
C PHE A 637 -33.78 -1.38 6.55
N ASP A 638 -34.99 -0.91 6.27
CA ASP A 638 -36.03 -0.63 7.25
C ASP A 638 -37.11 -1.73 7.16
N PRO A 639 -37.27 -2.63 8.15
CA PRO A 639 -38.25 -3.72 8.13
C PRO A 639 -39.69 -3.24 8.02
N TRP A 640 -40.00 -2.08 8.55
CA TRP A 640 -41.34 -1.51 8.55
C TRP A 640 -41.67 -0.73 7.27
N ASN A 641 -40.67 -0.38 6.50
CA ASN A 641 -40.78 0.21 5.16
C ASN A 641 -39.79 -0.44 4.17
N PRO A 642 -39.94 -1.75 3.88
CA PRO A 642 -38.94 -2.55 3.22
C PRO A 642 -38.69 -2.18 1.74
N THR A 643 -39.61 -1.42 1.13
CA THR A 643 -39.48 -0.91 -0.26
C THR A 643 -38.81 0.45 -0.35
N THR A 644 -38.44 1.06 0.79
CA THR A 644 -37.74 2.34 0.77
C THR A 644 -36.39 2.23 0.07
N LEU A 645 -36.09 3.23 -0.76
CA LEU A 645 -34.76 3.41 -1.38
C LEU A 645 -33.85 4.31 -0.53
N GLU A 646 -34.30 4.70 0.65
CA GLU A 646 -33.51 5.48 1.60
C GLU A 646 -32.75 4.56 2.55
N SER A 647 -31.42 4.67 2.55
CA SER A 647 -30.60 4.04 3.59
C SER A 647 -30.92 4.63 4.98
N PRO A 648 -30.94 3.83 6.04
CA PRO A 648 -31.01 4.36 7.42
C PRO A 648 -29.77 5.19 7.77
N ASN A 649 -28.66 4.95 7.07
CA ASN A 649 -27.42 5.69 7.25
C ASN A 649 -27.47 7.07 6.56
N ALA A 650 -26.59 7.97 6.99
CA ALA A 650 -26.47 9.31 6.46
C ALA A 650 -25.00 9.75 6.33
N ILE A 651 -24.76 10.79 5.55
CA ILE A 651 -23.48 11.51 5.51
C ILE A 651 -23.74 12.95 6.00
N ASP A 652 -22.91 13.42 6.93
CA ASP A 652 -22.97 14.80 7.41
C ASP A 652 -22.66 15.76 6.25
N LYS A 653 -23.55 16.72 6.02
CA LYS A 653 -23.37 17.76 5.00
C LYS A 653 -22.14 18.64 5.24
N ASN A 654 -21.62 18.68 6.49
CA ASN A 654 -20.40 19.39 6.87
C ASN A 654 -19.16 18.50 6.90
N LEU A 655 -19.28 17.24 6.47
CA LEU A 655 -18.16 16.31 6.41
C LEU A 655 -17.01 16.92 5.60
N LYS A 656 -15.81 16.91 6.20
CA LYS A 656 -14.59 17.43 5.59
C LYS A 656 -13.57 16.32 5.42
N SER A 657 -12.72 16.45 4.41
CA SER A 657 -11.61 15.52 4.20
C SER A 657 -10.72 15.43 5.44
N PRO A 658 -10.35 14.23 5.90
CA PRO A 658 -9.26 14.05 6.84
C PRO A 658 -7.94 14.57 6.26
N PHE A 659 -6.99 14.91 7.13
CA PHE A 659 -5.67 15.34 6.69
C PHE A 659 -4.60 15.05 7.74
N THR A 660 -3.36 14.95 7.28
CA THR A 660 -2.16 14.77 8.12
C THR A 660 -1.26 15.99 8.01
N ASP A 661 -0.91 16.62 9.14
CA ASP A 661 0.17 17.59 9.22
C ASP A 661 1.48 16.88 9.58
N GLU A 662 2.56 17.17 8.86
CA GLU A 662 3.89 16.58 9.05
C GLU A 662 4.94 17.65 9.28
N PHE A 663 5.78 17.42 10.28
CA PHE A 663 7.07 18.08 10.46
C PHE A 663 8.17 17.05 10.37
N LEU A 664 9.18 17.30 9.53
CA LEU A 664 10.36 16.48 9.35
C LEU A 664 11.60 17.34 9.49
N LEU A 665 12.59 16.86 10.25
CA LEU A 665 13.92 17.46 10.35
C LEU A 665 14.96 16.35 10.25
N GLY A 666 15.94 16.50 9.35
CA GLY A 666 16.93 15.46 9.09
C GLY A 666 18.32 16.01 8.86
N LEU A 667 19.32 15.22 9.28
CA LEU A 667 20.72 15.41 8.98
C LEU A 667 21.26 14.17 8.29
N GLU A 668 21.84 14.33 7.10
CA GLU A 668 22.49 13.25 6.36
C GLU A 668 23.92 13.62 6.01
N ARG A 669 24.85 12.65 6.15
CA ARG A 669 26.25 12.83 5.82
C ARG A 669 26.83 11.65 5.05
N GLU A 670 27.49 11.93 3.95
CA GLU A 670 28.45 11.01 3.32
C GLU A 670 29.71 10.92 4.20
N VAL A 671 29.90 9.77 4.86
CA VAL A 671 31.03 9.55 5.77
C VAL A 671 32.30 9.17 4.98
N PHE A 672 32.11 8.32 3.98
CA PHE A 672 33.11 7.98 2.98
C PHE A 672 32.40 7.62 1.67
N THR A 673 33.13 7.48 0.60
CA THR A 673 32.60 7.24 -0.75
C THR A 673 31.54 6.14 -0.78
N ASP A 674 30.35 6.45 -1.32
CA ASP A 674 29.19 5.58 -1.42
C ASP A 674 28.60 5.10 -0.08
N PHE A 675 28.93 5.73 1.05
CA PHE A 675 28.38 5.41 2.36
C PHE A 675 27.86 6.67 3.05
N SER A 676 26.57 6.70 3.36
CA SER A 676 25.93 7.77 4.11
C SER A 676 25.26 7.26 5.39
N ILE A 677 25.18 8.16 6.37
CA ILE A 677 24.37 7.99 7.58
C ILE A 677 23.41 9.16 7.64
N ALA A 678 22.14 8.86 7.94
CA ALA A 678 21.11 9.88 8.16
C ALA A 678 20.41 9.66 9.50
N ALA A 679 20.04 10.77 10.14
CA ALA A 679 19.13 10.78 11.29
C ALA A 679 17.95 11.70 10.96
N MET A 680 16.72 11.17 11.12
CA MET A 680 15.49 11.85 10.79
C MET A 680 14.57 11.87 12.01
N PHE A 681 14.09 13.05 12.35
CA PHE A 681 13.06 13.26 13.36
C PHE A 681 11.75 13.62 12.66
N ILE A 682 10.65 12.95 13.03
CA ILE A 682 9.35 13.08 12.35
C ILE A 682 8.27 13.25 13.40
N LEU A 683 7.43 14.27 13.19
CA LEU A 683 6.17 14.46 13.90
C LEU A 683 5.03 14.43 12.89
N ARG A 684 3.97 13.71 13.18
CA ARG A 684 2.72 13.75 12.41
C ARG A 684 1.54 13.91 13.34
N ARG A 685 0.53 14.59 12.82
CA ARG A 685 -0.77 14.69 13.47
C ARG A 685 -1.88 14.47 12.46
N ASN A 686 -2.69 13.42 12.70
CA ASN A 686 -3.87 13.12 11.91
C ASN A 686 -5.09 13.87 12.49
N HIS A 687 -5.87 14.49 11.61
CA HIS A 687 -7.01 15.30 11.96
C HIS A 687 -8.25 14.88 11.19
N ARG A 688 -9.43 15.14 11.76
CA ARG A 688 -10.74 14.95 11.11
C ARG A 688 -10.99 13.51 10.68
N THR A 689 -10.48 12.51 11.42
CA THR A 689 -10.75 11.11 11.14
C THR A 689 -12.25 10.87 11.05
N TYR A 690 -12.66 9.92 10.25
CA TYR A 690 -14.07 9.57 10.13
C TYR A 690 -14.60 8.97 11.43
N PHE A 691 -15.89 9.22 11.67
CA PHE A 691 -16.62 8.80 12.83
C PHE A 691 -18.04 8.40 12.43
N TYR A 692 -18.58 7.35 13.03
CA TYR A 692 -19.85 6.74 12.65
C TYR A 692 -20.77 6.57 13.87
N PRO A 693 -21.16 7.68 14.56
CA PRO A 693 -22.07 7.60 15.69
C PRO A 693 -23.46 7.14 15.25
N LEU A 694 -24.22 6.58 16.19
CA LEU A 694 -25.61 6.24 15.97
C LEU A 694 -26.40 7.49 15.57
N TYR A 695 -27.34 7.30 14.65
CA TYR A 695 -28.11 8.39 14.07
C TYR A 695 -29.56 7.98 13.85
N ASP A 696 -30.47 8.77 14.40
CA ASP A 696 -31.90 8.68 14.10
C ASP A 696 -32.25 9.65 12.98
N LYS A 697 -32.49 9.11 11.79
CA LYS A 697 -32.80 9.89 10.59
C LYS A 697 -34.15 10.60 10.71
N ALA A 698 -35.12 10.01 11.40
CA ALA A 698 -36.46 10.57 11.53
C ALA A 698 -36.48 11.86 12.37
N THR A 699 -35.64 11.90 13.42
CA THR A 699 -35.52 13.06 14.32
C THR A 699 -34.30 13.91 14.00
N ASN A 700 -33.44 13.51 13.07
CA ASN A 700 -32.15 14.13 12.75
C ASN A 700 -31.24 14.21 13.98
N LYS A 701 -31.30 13.21 14.87
CA LYS A 701 -30.54 13.18 16.12
C LYS A 701 -29.29 12.32 15.98
N VAL A 702 -28.12 12.91 16.29
CA VAL A 702 -26.87 12.17 16.51
C VAL A 702 -26.78 11.81 17.99
N PHE A 703 -26.55 10.53 18.29
CA PHE A 703 -26.38 10.06 19.67
C PHE A 703 -24.98 10.40 20.20
N THR A 704 -24.95 10.77 21.47
CA THR A 704 -23.73 11.15 22.20
C THR A 704 -23.67 10.40 23.53
N GLN A 705 -22.59 10.51 24.27
CA GLN A 705 -22.46 9.92 25.61
C GLN A 705 -23.61 10.28 26.55
N ALA A 706 -24.21 11.48 26.41
CA ALA A 706 -25.30 11.94 27.24
C ALA A 706 -26.62 11.17 27.00
N ASP A 707 -26.71 10.41 25.92
CA ASP A 707 -27.89 9.62 25.58
C ASP A 707 -27.82 8.21 26.17
N TYR A 708 -26.67 7.83 26.72
CA TYR A 708 -26.46 6.52 27.34
C TYR A 708 -26.75 6.57 28.84
N ILE A 709 -27.40 5.52 29.33
CA ILE A 709 -27.68 5.29 30.75
C ILE A 709 -26.79 4.18 31.30
N GLY A 710 -26.39 4.29 32.57
CA GLY A 710 -25.49 3.35 33.24
C GLY A 710 -24.62 4.07 34.29
N PRO A 711 -23.54 3.42 34.79
CA PRO A 711 -23.08 2.10 34.38
C PRO A 711 -23.94 0.96 34.88
N TYR A 712 -24.13 -0.08 34.06
CA TYR A 712 -24.49 -1.41 34.50
C TYR A 712 -23.19 -2.14 34.86
N SER A 713 -23.21 -2.97 35.88
CA SER A 713 -22.03 -3.69 36.36
C SER A 713 -22.23 -5.19 36.29
N GLN A 714 -21.26 -5.91 35.71
CA GLN A 714 -21.23 -7.34 35.69
C GLN A 714 -19.86 -7.88 36.13
N THR A 715 -19.89 -8.95 36.93
CA THR A 715 -18.66 -9.64 37.33
C THR A 715 -18.54 -10.95 36.55
N ILE A 716 -17.46 -11.11 35.83
CA ILE A 716 -17.15 -12.30 35.03
C ILE A 716 -15.93 -12.97 35.63
N THR A 717 -16.01 -14.29 35.81
CA THR A 717 -14.84 -15.09 36.17
C THR A 717 -14.51 -16.03 35.02
N SER A 718 -13.29 -15.93 34.49
CA SER A 718 -12.77 -16.78 33.42
C SER A 718 -11.33 -17.15 33.75
N ASP A 719 -10.97 -18.42 33.62
CA ASP A 719 -9.63 -18.97 33.89
C ASP A 719 -9.06 -18.53 35.25
N GLY A 720 -9.91 -18.56 36.31
CA GLY A 720 -9.54 -18.18 37.68
C GLY A 720 -9.31 -16.69 37.90
N ARG A 721 -9.56 -15.84 36.90
CA ARG A 721 -9.49 -14.38 36.98
C ARG A 721 -10.87 -13.79 37.04
N THR A 722 -11.03 -12.75 37.83
CA THR A 722 -12.31 -12.03 37.99
C THR A 722 -12.21 -10.66 37.37
N TYR A 723 -13.15 -10.33 36.51
CA TYR A 723 -13.25 -9.06 35.81
C TYR A 723 -14.54 -8.35 36.26
N ASN A 724 -14.42 -7.14 36.79
CA ASN A 724 -15.54 -6.28 37.06
C ASN A 724 -15.72 -5.35 35.87
N ILE A 725 -16.81 -5.50 35.16
CA ILE A 725 -17.09 -4.84 33.88
C ILE A 725 -18.21 -3.85 34.09
N GLU A 726 -18.03 -2.65 33.58
CA GLU A 726 -19.05 -1.61 33.50
C GLU A 726 -19.39 -1.35 32.04
N TYR A 727 -20.67 -1.25 31.73
CA TYR A 727 -21.17 -0.93 30.40
C TYR A 727 -22.39 0.00 30.48
N TRP A 728 -22.69 0.65 29.36
CA TRP A 728 -23.81 1.57 29.21
C TRP A 728 -24.72 1.12 28.08
N THR A 729 -26.00 1.52 28.14
CA THR A 729 -27.02 1.24 27.11
C THR A 729 -27.79 2.50 26.79
N LEU A 730 -28.65 2.49 25.80
CA LEU A 730 -29.60 3.59 25.53
C LEU A 730 -30.86 3.42 26.37
N ASP A 731 -31.55 4.55 26.64
CA ASP A 731 -32.81 4.57 27.42
C ASP A 731 -33.98 3.92 26.65
N THR A 732 -34.01 4.08 25.33
CA THR A 732 -35.09 3.57 24.49
C THR A 732 -34.56 3.00 23.18
N TYR A 733 -35.28 2.01 22.62
CA TYR A 733 -35.02 1.44 21.30
C TYR A 733 -34.93 2.54 20.23
N ARG A 734 -33.94 2.44 19.35
CA ARG A 734 -33.74 3.35 18.22
C ARG A 734 -33.45 2.56 16.94
N PRO A 735 -33.96 3.02 15.78
CA PRO A 735 -33.56 2.46 14.50
C PRO A 735 -32.04 2.61 14.29
N ALA A 736 -31.39 1.54 13.86
CA ALA A 736 -29.94 1.47 13.78
C ALA A 736 -29.39 2.12 12.51
N GLY A 737 -29.50 3.45 12.39
CA GLY A 737 -28.74 4.22 11.40
C GLY A 737 -27.43 4.77 12.01
N LYS A 738 -26.46 5.06 11.15
CA LYS A 738 -25.21 5.74 11.50
C LYS A 738 -24.97 6.92 10.58
N ILE A 739 -24.43 8.01 11.12
CA ILE A 739 -24.03 9.15 10.30
C ILE A 739 -22.50 9.19 10.15
N MET A 740 -22.03 9.23 8.91
CA MET A 740 -20.60 9.46 8.64
C MET A 740 -20.29 10.94 8.83
N THR A 741 -19.45 11.26 9.81
CA THR A 741 -19.02 12.62 10.14
C THR A 741 -17.54 12.65 10.53
N ASN A 742 -16.97 13.81 10.80
CA ASN A 742 -15.65 13.92 11.39
C ASN A 742 -15.73 13.74 12.91
N ARG A 743 -14.79 13.00 13.50
CA ARG A 743 -14.74 12.77 14.94
C ARG A 743 -14.42 14.08 15.66
N PRO A 744 -15.30 14.57 16.56
CA PRO A 744 -15.07 15.81 17.26
C PRO A 744 -13.96 15.65 18.30
N ASP A 745 -13.18 16.71 18.51
CA ASP A 745 -12.13 16.79 19.54
C ASP A 745 -11.16 15.60 19.55
N TYR A 746 -10.87 15.04 18.37
CA TYR A 746 -10.00 13.87 18.20
C TYR A 746 -8.82 14.17 17.29
N TYR A 747 -7.66 13.68 17.65
CA TYR A 747 -6.47 13.65 16.81
C TYR A 747 -5.53 12.51 17.21
N GLU A 748 -4.69 12.10 16.28
CA GLU A 748 -3.64 11.12 16.50
C GLU A 748 -2.29 11.76 16.35
N ASN A 749 -1.37 11.46 17.27
CA ASN A 749 0.02 11.90 17.17
C ASN A 749 0.92 10.72 16.85
N TYR A 750 1.87 10.97 15.97
CA TYR A 750 3.00 10.07 15.71
C TYR A 750 4.30 10.86 15.88
N THR A 751 5.25 10.28 16.61
CA THR A 751 6.59 10.83 16.82
C THR A 751 7.61 9.73 16.57
N SER A 752 8.65 9.99 15.80
CA SER A 752 9.74 9.03 15.61
C SER A 752 11.11 9.67 15.44
N LEU A 753 12.12 8.89 15.82
CA LEU A 753 13.51 9.07 15.44
C LEU A 753 13.95 7.86 14.62
N GLU A 754 14.47 8.12 13.43
CA GLU A 754 14.95 7.10 12.51
C GLU A 754 16.42 7.37 12.17
N ILE A 755 17.26 6.35 12.32
CA ILE A 755 18.67 6.39 11.93
C ILE A 755 18.86 5.37 10.82
N THR A 756 19.44 5.80 9.71
CA THR A 756 19.73 4.93 8.57
C THR A 756 21.19 4.99 8.18
N ALA A 757 21.72 3.88 7.71
CA ALA A 757 23.05 3.79 7.15
C ALA A 757 22.97 3.08 5.79
N THR A 758 23.35 3.76 4.71
CA THR A 758 23.26 3.26 3.34
C THR A 758 24.64 3.20 2.70
N LYS A 759 24.98 2.02 2.17
CA LYS A 759 26.17 1.81 1.36
C LYS A 759 25.78 1.26 -0.01
N ARG A 760 26.00 2.04 -1.05
CA ARG A 760 25.81 1.56 -2.43
C ARG A 760 26.82 0.47 -2.78
N LEU A 761 26.43 -0.42 -3.71
CA LEU A 761 27.33 -1.47 -4.18
C LEU A 761 28.59 -0.88 -4.80
N SER A 762 29.65 -0.89 -4.04
CA SER A 762 30.99 -0.55 -4.49
C SER A 762 32.02 -1.29 -3.67
N ARG A 763 33.23 -1.52 -4.21
CA ARG A 763 34.25 -2.33 -3.53
C ARG A 763 33.73 -3.69 -3.05
N ARG A 764 32.80 -4.30 -3.83
CA ARG A 764 32.19 -5.63 -3.62
C ARG A 764 31.20 -5.76 -2.48
N TRP A 765 30.72 -4.67 -1.87
CA TRP A 765 29.72 -4.77 -0.82
C TRP A 765 28.70 -3.66 -0.86
N MET A 766 27.51 -3.99 -0.35
CA MET A 766 26.38 -3.09 -0.22
C MET A 766 25.71 -3.34 1.14
N MET A 767 25.10 -2.31 1.73
CA MET A 767 24.40 -2.40 3.00
C MET A 767 23.28 -1.34 3.06
N ASN A 768 22.13 -1.75 3.60
CA ASN A 768 21.11 -0.83 4.12
C ASN A 768 20.78 -1.26 5.53
N ALA A 769 21.00 -0.38 6.50
CA ALA A 769 20.66 -0.61 7.89
C ALA A 769 19.81 0.53 8.43
N SER A 770 18.88 0.22 9.33
CA SER A 770 18.04 1.21 9.99
C SER A 770 17.73 0.82 11.42
N PHE A 771 17.55 1.83 12.25
CA PHE A 771 16.94 1.74 13.57
C PHE A 771 15.86 2.82 13.65
N SER A 772 14.66 2.43 14.07
CA SER A 772 13.53 3.34 14.26
C SER A 772 12.98 3.18 15.68
N TYR A 773 12.78 4.31 16.35
CA TYR A 773 12.02 4.39 17.59
C TYR A 773 10.80 5.28 17.34
N GLN A 774 9.60 4.81 17.68
CA GLN A 774 8.35 5.49 17.33
C GLN A 774 7.29 5.34 18.41
N ILE A 775 6.44 6.37 18.51
CA ILE A 775 5.31 6.40 19.43
C ILE A 775 4.10 6.93 18.65
N GLN A 776 3.01 6.17 18.65
CA GLN A 776 1.73 6.62 18.11
C GLN A 776 0.67 6.57 19.20
N THR A 777 -0.05 7.68 19.38
CA THR A 777 -1.07 7.83 20.41
C THR A 777 -2.35 8.46 19.87
N ALA A 778 -3.49 8.01 20.40
CA ALA A 778 -4.80 8.60 20.13
C ALA A 778 -5.17 9.58 21.25
N HIS A 779 -5.73 10.73 20.90
CA HIS A 779 -6.17 11.75 21.84
C HIS A 779 -7.65 12.06 21.64
N PHE A 780 -8.42 11.92 22.70
CA PHE A 780 -9.87 12.07 22.72
C PHE A 780 -10.27 13.25 23.60
N GLY A 781 -11.01 14.19 23.04
CA GLY A 781 -11.69 15.21 23.83
C GLY A 781 -13.00 14.67 24.44
N LYS A 782 -13.72 15.54 25.12
CA LYS A 782 -14.97 15.19 25.81
C LYS A 782 -16.04 14.59 24.90
N ASN A 783 -16.05 14.95 23.61
CA ASN A 783 -17.04 14.51 22.63
C ASN A 783 -16.47 13.46 21.65
N GLY A 784 -15.29 12.93 21.92
CA GLY A 784 -14.63 11.99 21.03
C GLY A 784 -15.21 10.57 21.04
N PHE A 785 -16.15 10.27 21.94
CA PHE A 785 -16.88 9.02 22.02
C PHE A 785 -18.37 9.26 21.91
N ASP A 786 -19.08 8.33 21.31
CA ASP A 786 -20.53 8.24 21.37
C ASP A 786 -20.98 7.24 22.46
N ASP A 787 -20.34 6.08 22.55
CA ASP A 787 -20.63 5.03 23.51
C ASP A 787 -19.58 5.00 24.63
N PRO A 788 -19.95 5.25 25.89
CA PRO A 788 -19.03 5.25 27.02
C PRO A 788 -18.59 3.86 27.49
N THR A 789 -19.08 2.77 26.90
CA THR A 789 -18.84 1.42 27.37
C THR A 789 -17.36 1.00 27.26
N ASN A 790 -16.66 1.40 26.23
CA ASN A 790 -15.25 1.02 26.03
C ASN A 790 -14.27 2.15 26.32
N ILE A 791 -14.30 2.66 27.55
CA ILE A 791 -13.52 3.82 27.99
C ILE A 791 -12.02 3.51 28.15
N LYS A 792 -11.58 2.25 28.12
CA LYS A 792 -10.15 1.89 28.33
C LYS A 792 -9.25 2.24 27.16
N ILE A 793 -9.79 2.64 26.02
CA ILE A 793 -9.06 3.36 24.98
C ILE A 793 -9.00 4.85 25.38
N LEU A 794 -8.34 5.14 26.50
CA LEU A 794 -8.29 6.48 27.04
C LEU A 794 -7.33 7.39 26.24
N ASP A 795 -7.48 8.68 26.45
CA ASP A 795 -6.57 9.71 25.94
C ASP A 795 -5.11 9.37 26.17
N GLY A 796 -4.29 9.47 25.13
CA GLY A 796 -2.89 9.07 25.14
C GLY A 796 -2.61 7.57 25.07
N ALA A 797 -3.62 6.72 24.87
CA ALA A 797 -3.43 5.30 24.62
C ALA A 797 -2.66 5.05 23.32
N ARG A 798 -1.94 3.91 23.24
CA ARG A 798 -1.35 3.46 21.99
C ARG A 798 -2.45 3.17 20.97
N LEU A 799 -2.27 3.63 19.76
CA LEU A 799 -3.22 3.38 18.70
C LEU A 799 -3.07 1.93 18.21
N LEU A 800 -4.21 1.24 18.12
CA LEU A 800 -4.34 -0.03 17.43
C LEU A 800 -4.58 0.26 15.94
N ALA A 801 -3.80 -0.34 15.07
CA ALA A 801 -4.02 -0.18 13.64
C ALA A 801 -5.15 -1.07 13.16
N GLU A 802 -6.01 -0.52 12.33
CA GLU A 802 -7.11 -1.14 11.56
C GLU A 802 -7.14 -2.68 11.55
N GLY A 803 -7.75 -3.28 12.58
CA GLY A 803 -8.05 -4.71 12.63
C GLY A 803 -6.87 -5.65 12.91
N TRP A 804 -5.66 -5.14 13.14
CA TRP A 804 -4.51 -5.94 13.60
C TRP A 804 -3.63 -5.16 14.58
N TRP A 805 -2.90 -5.90 15.41
CA TRP A 805 -2.30 -5.44 16.65
C TRP A 805 -0.88 -4.88 16.48
N GLY A 806 -0.56 -4.39 15.28
CA GLY A 806 0.77 -4.01 14.91
C GLY A 806 1.16 -2.61 15.34
N SER A 807 1.80 -2.44 16.48
CA SER A 807 2.72 -1.32 16.65
C SER A 807 3.85 -1.71 17.58
N SER A 808 5.03 -1.91 17.00
CA SER A 808 6.28 -1.96 17.75
C SER A 808 6.78 -0.55 18.00
N ASP A 809 7.21 -0.25 19.21
CA ASP A 809 7.79 1.06 19.51
C ASP A 809 9.20 1.21 18.94
N TRP A 810 9.90 0.11 18.73
CA TRP A 810 11.21 0.13 18.10
C TRP A 810 11.43 -1.06 17.18
N MET A 811 12.24 -0.84 16.15
CA MET A 811 12.68 -1.87 15.21
C MET A 811 14.06 -1.56 14.65
N ALA A 812 14.82 -2.61 14.33
CA ALA A 812 16.08 -2.54 13.61
C ALA A 812 16.05 -3.50 12.42
N LYS A 813 16.54 -3.05 11.28
CA LYS A 813 16.60 -3.84 10.04
C LYS A 813 17.96 -3.68 9.41
N MET A 814 18.45 -4.73 8.73
CA MET A 814 19.69 -4.66 7.99
C MET A 814 19.69 -5.61 6.80
N SER A 815 19.93 -5.11 5.62
CA SER A 815 20.24 -5.87 4.40
C SER A 815 21.71 -5.70 4.07
N PHE A 816 22.36 -6.78 3.68
CA PHE A 816 23.78 -6.79 3.35
C PHE A 816 24.07 -7.72 2.19
N LEU A 817 25.01 -7.32 1.32
CA LEU A 817 25.54 -8.12 0.22
C LEU A 817 27.07 -8.00 0.19
N TYR A 818 27.75 -9.13 0.02
CA TYR A 818 29.19 -9.18 -0.28
C TYR A 818 29.49 -10.08 -1.48
N GLN A 819 30.18 -9.52 -2.46
CA GLN A 819 30.64 -10.23 -3.65
C GLN A 819 32.00 -10.87 -3.39
N LEU A 820 32.02 -12.17 -3.23
CA LEU A 820 33.21 -12.97 -3.01
C LEU A 820 33.99 -13.20 -4.34
N PRO A 821 35.24 -13.65 -4.27
CA PRO A 821 35.97 -14.14 -5.46
C PRO A 821 35.22 -15.28 -6.17
N TRP A 822 35.59 -15.53 -7.42
CA TRP A 822 35.10 -16.61 -8.28
C TRP A 822 33.57 -16.55 -8.56
N GLY A 823 32.94 -15.38 -8.41
CA GLY A 823 31.50 -15.20 -8.75
C GLY A 823 30.54 -15.76 -7.68
N PHE A 824 30.95 -15.91 -6.44
CA PHE A 824 30.03 -16.12 -5.32
C PHE A 824 29.54 -14.77 -4.77
N ASN A 825 28.25 -14.72 -4.41
CA ASN A 825 27.71 -13.61 -3.64
C ASN A 825 27.04 -14.18 -2.39
N VAL A 826 27.24 -13.51 -1.25
CA VAL A 826 26.56 -13.80 0.01
C VAL A 826 25.77 -12.58 0.41
N SER A 827 24.49 -12.75 0.67
CA SER A 827 23.62 -11.69 1.17
C SER A 827 22.75 -12.17 2.31
N TRP A 828 22.31 -11.24 3.13
CA TRP A 828 21.40 -11.55 4.21
C TRP A 828 20.49 -10.36 4.53
N PHE A 829 19.33 -10.68 5.11
CA PHE A 829 18.42 -9.73 5.70
C PHE A 829 18.15 -10.13 7.14
N ALA A 830 18.32 -9.19 8.06
CA ALA A 830 17.98 -9.34 9.47
C ALA A 830 16.99 -8.27 9.90
N ASN A 831 16.03 -8.66 10.74
CA ASN A 831 15.11 -7.76 11.40
C ASN A 831 14.96 -8.13 12.87
N VAL A 832 14.85 -7.10 13.70
CA VAL A 832 14.53 -7.25 15.13
C VAL A 832 13.54 -6.15 15.49
N ARG A 833 12.45 -6.50 16.16
CA ARG A 833 11.46 -5.53 16.62
C ARG A 833 10.83 -5.96 17.95
N GLN A 834 10.33 -5.00 18.67
CA GLN A 834 9.48 -5.25 19.83
C GLN A 834 8.25 -6.06 19.39
N GLY A 835 7.80 -6.98 20.22
CA GLY A 835 6.57 -7.73 19.99
C GLY A 835 5.35 -6.83 19.84
N PHE A 836 4.40 -7.25 19.02
CA PHE A 836 3.14 -6.54 18.85
C PHE A 836 2.36 -6.46 20.18
N MET A 837 1.43 -5.51 20.24
CA MET A 837 0.54 -5.40 21.38
C MET A 837 -0.33 -6.64 21.50
N PHE A 838 -0.65 -7.02 22.74
CA PHE A 838 -1.61 -8.07 23.08
C PHE A 838 -2.79 -7.41 23.81
N PRO A 839 -3.84 -6.99 23.07
CA PRO A 839 -4.98 -6.27 23.63
C PRO A 839 -6.00 -7.25 24.22
N GLU A 840 -5.80 -7.67 25.46
CA GLU A 840 -6.72 -8.56 26.16
C GLU A 840 -8.11 -7.93 26.28
N GLN A 841 -9.13 -8.70 25.90
CA GLN A 841 -10.53 -8.32 25.96
C GLN A 841 -11.37 -9.36 26.69
N VAL A 842 -12.49 -8.94 27.21
CA VAL A 842 -13.61 -9.82 27.66
C VAL A 842 -14.84 -9.52 26.82
N VAL A 843 -15.64 -10.54 26.54
CA VAL A 843 -16.98 -10.35 25.98
C VAL A 843 -18.00 -10.48 27.09
N VAL A 844 -18.98 -9.58 27.07
CA VAL A 844 -20.07 -9.50 28.03
C VAL A 844 -21.37 -9.56 27.28
N GLN A 845 -22.26 -10.46 27.68
CA GLN A 845 -23.65 -10.43 27.21
C GLN A 845 -24.39 -9.32 27.94
N THR A 846 -25.04 -8.46 27.19
CA THR A 846 -25.70 -7.26 27.68
C THR A 846 -27.16 -7.24 27.18
N PRO A 847 -28.08 -7.95 27.88
CA PRO A 847 -29.46 -8.00 27.48
C PRO A 847 -30.11 -6.61 27.31
N GLU A 848 -29.78 -5.67 28.19
CA GLU A 848 -30.28 -4.28 28.14
C GLU A 848 -29.83 -3.54 26.86
N ARG A 849 -28.69 -3.91 26.30
CA ARG A 849 -28.22 -3.37 25.00
C ARG A 849 -28.92 -4.06 23.84
N ALA A 850 -29.15 -5.36 23.95
CA ALA A 850 -29.89 -6.13 22.96
C ALA A 850 -31.32 -5.59 22.82
N ASP A 851 -32.00 -5.32 23.94
CA ASP A 851 -33.37 -4.80 23.98
C ASP A 851 -33.53 -3.45 23.27
N VAL A 852 -32.47 -2.67 23.17
CA VAL A 852 -32.46 -1.37 22.47
C VAL A 852 -31.72 -1.41 21.11
N GLY A 853 -31.42 -2.59 20.59
CA GLY A 853 -30.85 -2.77 19.28
C GLY A 853 -29.35 -2.41 19.15
N LEU A 854 -28.61 -2.31 20.27
CA LEU A 854 -27.16 -2.04 20.29
C LEU A 854 -26.30 -3.30 20.12
N GLY A 855 -26.95 -4.47 20.05
CA GLY A 855 -26.26 -5.76 20.04
C GLY A 855 -26.11 -6.35 21.45
N ALA A 856 -26.18 -7.68 21.54
CA ALA A 856 -26.15 -8.42 22.82
C ALA A 856 -24.75 -8.50 23.41
N ASP A 857 -23.71 -8.41 22.60
CA ASP A 857 -22.33 -8.66 23.01
C ASP A 857 -21.51 -7.38 22.96
N VAL A 858 -20.73 -7.13 24.01
CA VAL A 858 -19.79 -6.01 24.07
C VAL A 858 -18.39 -6.52 24.38
N TYR A 859 -17.41 -6.10 23.57
CA TYR A 859 -15.99 -6.42 23.75
C TYR A 859 -15.33 -5.28 24.51
N ILE A 860 -14.80 -5.57 25.69
CA ILE A 860 -14.20 -4.55 26.57
C ILE A 860 -12.74 -4.89 26.83
N TYR A 861 -11.85 -3.93 26.61
CA TYR A 861 -10.44 -4.09 26.94
C TYR A 861 -10.24 -4.16 28.46
N THR A 862 -9.48 -5.17 28.92
CA THR A 862 -9.15 -5.37 30.34
C THR A 862 -7.92 -4.56 30.79
N ALA A 863 -7.11 -4.10 29.81
CA ALA A 863 -5.93 -3.27 30.02
C ALA A 863 -5.79 -2.25 28.87
N ARG A 864 -4.98 -1.22 29.06
CA ARG A 864 -4.67 -0.27 28.00
C ARG A 864 -3.91 -0.97 26.87
N PRO A 865 -4.22 -0.70 25.59
CA PRO A 865 -3.42 -1.17 24.48
C PRO A 865 -1.94 -0.78 24.64
N GLY A 866 -1.04 -1.77 24.50
CA GLY A 866 0.41 -1.58 24.63
C GLY A 866 0.99 -1.94 26.00
N GLU A 867 0.17 -2.14 27.04
CA GLU A 867 0.64 -2.64 28.36
C GLU A 867 1.11 -4.09 28.29
N LYS A 868 0.39 -4.93 27.53
CA LYS A 868 0.79 -6.31 27.23
C LYS A 868 1.29 -6.41 25.79
N ARG A 869 2.33 -7.22 25.58
CA ARG A 869 2.93 -7.44 24.26
C ARG A 869 3.30 -8.90 24.05
N LEU A 870 3.28 -9.30 22.78
CA LEU A 870 3.85 -10.57 22.35
C LEU A 870 5.38 -10.57 22.52
N PRO A 871 6.05 -11.72 22.47
CA PRO A 871 7.50 -11.83 22.56
C PRO A 871 8.24 -11.00 21.51
N LEU A 872 9.52 -10.71 21.79
CA LEU A 872 10.42 -10.06 20.83
C LEU A 872 10.46 -10.83 19.52
N HIS A 873 10.27 -10.13 18.41
CA HIS A 873 10.42 -10.69 17.08
C HIS A 873 11.85 -10.44 16.57
N TYR A 874 12.49 -11.49 16.03
CA TYR A 874 13.74 -11.37 15.31
C TYR A 874 13.83 -12.44 14.22
N GLY A 875 14.45 -12.09 13.10
CA GLY A 875 14.55 -12.93 11.93
C GLY A 875 15.88 -12.76 11.20
N LEU A 876 16.33 -13.83 10.55
CA LEU A 876 17.51 -13.84 9.70
C LEU A 876 17.26 -14.71 8.47
N ASP A 877 17.42 -14.11 7.29
CA ASP A 877 17.39 -14.78 5.99
C ASP A 877 18.75 -14.63 5.32
N ILE A 878 19.23 -15.69 4.66
CA ILE A 878 20.53 -15.71 4.00
C ILE A 878 20.34 -16.22 2.57
N SER A 879 21.06 -15.62 1.62
CA SER A 879 21.17 -16.07 0.24
C SER A 879 22.64 -16.29 -0.14
N LEU A 880 22.90 -17.40 -0.80
CA LEU A 880 24.18 -17.71 -1.45
C LEU A 880 23.93 -17.86 -2.94
N THR A 881 24.60 -17.06 -3.77
CA THR A 881 24.53 -17.20 -5.22
C THR A 881 25.89 -17.51 -5.83
N LYS A 882 25.87 -18.21 -6.97
CA LYS A 882 27.05 -18.54 -7.75
C LYS A 882 26.83 -18.23 -9.21
N ASP A 883 27.62 -17.29 -9.76
CA ASP A 883 27.60 -16.90 -11.16
C ASP A 883 28.58 -17.71 -11.99
N PHE A 884 28.09 -18.23 -13.13
CA PHE A 884 28.88 -18.85 -14.19
C PHE A 884 28.72 -17.99 -15.45
N ARG A 885 29.77 -17.28 -15.84
CA ARG A 885 29.74 -16.39 -17.00
C ARG A 885 30.26 -17.13 -18.24
N PHE A 886 29.44 -17.21 -19.27
CA PHE A 886 29.77 -17.83 -20.55
C PHE A 886 29.99 -16.71 -21.57
N LYS A 887 31.24 -16.51 -21.98
CA LYS A 887 31.61 -15.41 -22.89
C LYS A 887 30.80 -15.49 -24.19
N GLY A 888 30.01 -14.46 -24.47
CA GLY A 888 29.14 -14.37 -25.65
C GLY A 888 27.78 -15.08 -25.55
N TYR A 889 27.51 -15.87 -24.47
CA TYR A 889 26.26 -16.61 -24.29
C TYR A 889 25.46 -16.21 -23.06
N GLY A 890 25.98 -15.35 -22.18
CA GLY A 890 25.26 -14.90 -21.00
C GLY A 890 25.82 -15.43 -19.68
N MET A 891 25.00 -15.44 -18.66
CA MET A 891 25.34 -15.79 -17.28
C MET A 891 24.29 -16.72 -16.68
N LEU A 892 24.74 -17.83 -16.12
CA LEU A 892 23.94 -18.75 -15.31
C LEU A 892 24.23 -18.47 -13.84
N THR A 893 23.20 -18.20 -13.04
CA THR A 893 23.30 -18.03 -11.60
C THR A 893 22.55 -19.15 -10.89
N LEU A 894 23.24 -19.87 -10.02
CA LEU A 894 22.64 -20.79 -9.06
C LEU A 894 22.37 -20.01 -7.76
N VAL A 895 21.21 -20.26 -7.15
CA VAL A 895 20.74 -19.57 -5.94
C VAL A 895 20.36 -20.60 -4.88
N VAL A 896 20.81 -20.37 -3.66
CA VAL A 896 20.37 -21.11 -2.48
C VAL A 896 19.98 -20.09 -1.42
N ASP A 897 18.68 -19.97 -1.14
CA ASP A 897 18.15 -19.11 -0.11
C ASP A 897 17.74 -19.95 1.11
N ALA A 898 18.01 -19.44 2.30
CA ALA A 898 17.53 -20.00 3.55
C ALA A 898 16.78 -18.89 4.31
N PHE A 899 15.49 -19.09 4.50
CA PHE A 899 14.61 -18.15 5.25
C PHE A 899 14.39 -18.68 6.66
N ASN A 900 14.23 -17.74 7.63
CA ASN A 900 14.15 -18.06 9.04
C ASN A 900 15.28 -19.03 9.47
N VAL A 901 16.53 -18.66 9.18
CA VAL A 901 17.72 -19.52 9.41
C VAL A 901 17.80 -20.05 10.83
N LEU A 902 17.34 -19.26 11.80
CA LEU A 902 17.32 -19.60 13.22
C LEU A 902 16.23 -20.60 13.61
N ASN A 903 15.32 -20.91 12.67
CA ASN A 903 14.19 -21.83 12.86
C ASN A 903 13.28 -21.48 14.04
N LEU A 904 12.97 -20.20 14.17
CA LEU A 904 12.19 -19.70 15.30
C LEU A 904 10.70 -19.94 15.10
N GLY A 905 10.02 -20.44 16.12
CA GLY A 905 8.56 -20.55 16.19
C GLY A 905 7.94 -19.37 16.96
N ILE A 906 8.33 -18.13 16.59
CA ILE A 906 7.83 -16.92 17.27
C ILE A 906 6.32 -16.82 17.07
N VAL A 907 5.60 -16.64 18.17
CA VAL A 907 4.16 -16.44 18.17
C VAL A 907 3.85 -15.09 17.51
N GLN A 908 3.06 -15.13 16.46
CA GLN A 908 2.57 -13.96 15.73
C GLN A 908 1.18 -13.54 16.19
N TRP A 909 0.35 -14.50 16.59
CA TRP A 909 -1.01 -14.28 17.02
C TRP A 909 -1.43 -15.24 18.13
N ARG A 910 -2.16 -14.71 19.13
CA ARG A 910 -2.82 -15.46 20.19
C ARG A 910 -4.27 -15.01 20.31
N ASP A 911 -5.14 -15.88 20.79
CA ASP A 911 -6.49 -15.48 21.16
C ASP A 911 -6.43 -14.46 22.31
N THR A 912 -7.02 -13.29 22.08
CA THR A 912 -7.03 -12.16 23.02
C THR A 912 -8.28 -12.10 23.90
N LEU A 913 -9.26 -12.96 23.62
CA LEU A 913 -10.55 -12.93 24.29
C LEU A 913 -10.49 -13.76 25.59
N ALA A 914 -10.35 -13.07 26.74
CA ALA A 914 -10.19 -13.72 28.04
C ALA A 914 -11.38 -14.57 28.50
N THR A 915 -12.56 -14.40 27.88
CA THR A 915 -13.76 -15.22 28.10
C THR A 915 -13.85 -16.41 27.16
N SER A 916 -12.97 -16.50 26.16
CA SER A 916 -12.92 -17.62 25.21
C SER A 916 -12.33 -18.87 25.90
N PRO A 917 -12.81 -20.07 25.60
CA PRO A 917 -12.17 -21.31 26.02
C PRO A 917 -10.77 -21.50 25.41
N THR A 918 -10.44 -20.75 24.36
CA THR A 918 -9.13 -20.76 23.70
C THR A 918 -8.27 -19.56 24.08
N TYR A 919 -8.63 -18.81 25.13
CA TYR A 919 -7.86 -17.65 25.58
C TYR A 919 -6.37 -17.94 25.72
N ASN A 920 -5.57 -17.01 25.19
CA ASN A 920 -4.12 -17.06 25.17
C ASN A 920 -3.51 -18.27 24.41
N GLN A 921 -4.31 -19.09 23.74
CA GLN A 921 -3.79 -20.13 22.84
C GLN A 921 -3.17 -19.54 21.60
N VAL A 922 -2.09 -20.16 21.15
CA VAL A 922 -1.42 -19.78 19.90
C VAL A 922 -2.33 -20.05 18.73
N GLN A 923 -2.56 -19.01 17.94
CA GLN A 923 -3.32 -19.07 16.69
C GLN A 923 -2.43 -19.09 15.45
N GLU A 924 -1.23 -18.47 15.56
CA GLU A 924 -0.25 -18.39 14.48
C GLU A 924 1.16 -18.25 15.00
N ILE A 925 2.10 -18.94 14.34
CA ILE A 925 3.53 -18.81 14.56
C ILE A 925 4.26 -18.45 13.27
N LEU A 926 5.46 -17.92 13.39
CA LEU A 926 6.36 -17.74 12.26
C LEU A 926 6.61 -19.09 11.57
N ASN A 927 6.52 -19.11 10.25
CA ASN A 927 6.79 -20.32 9.46
C ASN A 927 8.21 -20.85 9.74
N PRO A 928 8.42 -22.17 9.71
CA PRO A 928 9.71 -22.78 9.97
C PRO A 928 10.76 -22.38 8.92
N ARG A 929 12.03 -22.64 9.26
CA ARG A 929 13.11 -22.46 8.29
C ARG A 929 12.83 -23.26 7.03
N VAL A 930 12.95 -22.59 5.88
CA VAL A 930 12.80 -23.21 4.56
C VAL A 930 14.01 -22.86 3.68
N VAL A 931 14.49 -23.85 2.93
CA VAL A 931 15.50 -23.66 1.90
C VAL A 931 14.81 -23.61 0.54
N ARG A 932 15.18 -22.61 -0.28
CA ARG A 932 14.73 -22.47 -1.65
C ARG A 932 15.92 -22.60 -2.61
N LEU A 933 15.78 -23.42 -3.62
CA LEU A 933 16.77 -23.60 -4.68
C LEU A 933 16.33 -22.80 -5.91
N GLY A 934 17.27 -22.13 -6.55
CA GLY A 934 16.96 -21.31 -7.71
C GLY A 934 18.02 -21.41 -8.81
N ILE A 935 17.58 -21.21 -10.03
CA ILE A 935 18.42 -21.07 -11.22
C ILE A 935 17.93 -19.87 -12.03
N LYS A 936 18.84 -18.99 -12.41
CA LYS A 936 18.57 -17.84 -13.28
C LYS A 936 19.54 -17.89 -14.47
N TYR A 937 19.05 -17.58 -15.65
CA TYR A 937 19.89 -17.43 -16.84
C TYR A 937 19.63 -16.06 -17.47
N HIS A 938 20.68 -15.28 -17.62
CA HIS A 938 20.67 -13.93 -18.23
C HIS A 938 21.51 -13.95 -19.52
N PHE A 939 20.98 -13.33 -20.59
CA PHE A 939 21.67 -13.21 -21.89
C PHE A 939 21.51 -11.84 -22.53
#